data_624235566a95928fd60ff5d60369f475
#
_entry.id   624235566a95928fd60ff5d60369f475
#
_cell.length_a   1.000
_cell.length_b   1.000
_cell.length_c   1.000
_cell.angle_alpha   90.00
_cell.angle_beta   90.00
_cell.angle_gamma   90.00
#
_symmetry.space_group_name_H-M   'P 1'
#
loop_
_entity.id
_entity.type
_entity.pdbx_description
1 polymer ?
#
loop_
_entity_poly.entity_id
_entity_poly.type
_entity_poly.pdbx_seq_one_letter_code
_entity_poly.pdbx_strand_id
1 'polypeptide(L)'
;MKNPSILLILIAFAAYATAQTPANNTVEVAYSGTSATVAVADNISQYLTVTQEGAHVSIAQSDSLASEVTYRLSGASTDGEFYMSGSYKATVELNGLTLTNVTPVYSGAAVHIQNGKRINVKVITGTTNTLADAATGSQKGCLYVKGHAEFKQQGTLNVVGNVKHAIKAGEYISIKNATINVTSAVGDGISCNQCFLMESGTVNISGTGDDGIQCDLDGDTATAITEDHEDEDSGNIYIEGGSITVNCAAIAAKGIKAAGDIYISGSPVIDVTTSGKGMWDADDLETSAACGISADGNIDISGGTVTLTATGSGGKGMKCDNVLTISGGDITVSTTGALYYNNGTTENTNYTGNTDNVNSDYYSSPKGIKAGLKTQVGNSYTYSGGMVISGGTVKVSTTGRNAEGIESKNYLDISGGEIYINAYDDGINSAQDMTISGGYLYARSANNDGIDANGNVYLNGGLVYAIGARSPELAIDANSEEQKKVYVNGGIIIAVGGIENGATVNQPYIQSTSISSDSWYTVTFGDNAVAFLTPTISTGGGPGGGPGGGHGGPGGNSSSTFISAPTTPSLASNNNISGGTSLFEGNCFVNGSGILRIEAAEDGQRIDDPRVFTIDGRYLGTEVPASFQGIYIQNGQKHFKSYEF
;
A
#
# COMPACT_ATOMS: atom_id res chain seq x y z
N MET A 1 84.28 -30.35 18.22
CA MET A 1 83.49 -29.21 18.63
C MET A 1 82.02 -29.61 18.56
N LYS A 2 81.40 -29.78 19.72
CA LYS A 2 80.02 -30.27 19.86
C LYS A 2 79.11 -29.03 19.96
N ASN A 3 78.19 -28.89 19.05
CA ASN A 3 77.13 -27.85 19.14
C ASN A 3 76.10 -28.29 20.18
N PRO A 4 75.68 -27.45 21.12
CA PRO A 4 74.55 -27.72 21.98
C PRO A 4 73.25 -27.33 21.29
N SER A 5 72.34 -28.28 21.15
CA SER A 5 70.92 -28.01 20.71
C SER A 5 70.20 -27.34 21.86
N ILE A 6 69.69 -26.10 21.59
CA ILE A 6 68.79 -25.39 22.51
C ILE A 6 67.39 -25.91 22.29
N LEU A 7 66.81 -26.59 23.28
CA LEU A 7 65.41 -27.01 23.31
C LEU A 7 64.56 -25.82 23.75
N LEU A 8 63.82 -25.20 22.80
CA LEU A 8 62.88 -24.14 23.10
C LEU A 8 61.58 -24.75 23.61
N ILE A 9 61.32 -24.67 24.91
CA ILE A 9 60.05 -25.11 25.50
C ILE A 9 59.06 -23.95 25.30
N LEU A 10 58.09 -24.14 24.39
CA LEU A 10 56.95 -23.21 24.19
C LEU A 10 55.97 -23.50 25.33
N ILE A 11 55.92 -22.67 26.36
CA ILE A 11 54.88 -22.70 27.39
C ILE A 11 53.66 -21.96 26.81
N ALA A 12 52.66 -22.71 26.36
CA ALA A 12 51.35 -22.15 26.01
C ALA A 12 50.63 -21.75 27.30
N PHE A 13 50.59 -20.47 27.60
CA PHE A 13 49.67 -19.94 28.60
C PHE A 13 48.24 -20.03 28.03
N ALA A 14 47.48 -21.04 28.45
CA ALA A 14 46.05 -21.02 28.35
C ALA A 14 45.54 -19.92 29.28
N ALA A 15 45.16 -18.77 28.72
CA ALA A 15 44.43 -17.79 29.46
C ALA A 15 43.06 -18.37 29.79
N TYR A 16 42.88 -18.82 31.02
CA TYR A 16 41.55 -19.06 31.57
C TYR A 16 40.88 -17.69 31.68
N ALA A 17 40.06 -17.32 30.69
CA ALA A 17 39.11 -16.25 30.86
C ALA A 17 38.17 -16.70 31.99
N THR A 18 38.27 -16.08 33.16
CA THR A 18 37.26 -16.21 34.21
C THR A 18 35.97 -15.72 33.61
N ALA A 19 34.99 -16.60 33.45
CA ALA A 19 33.65 -16.21 32.98
C ALA A 19 33.16 -15.12 33.94
N GLN A 20 32.99 -13.93 33.42
CA GLN A 20 32.46 -12.79 34.18
C GLN A 20 30.98 -13.12 34.45
N THR A 21 30.56 -13.05 35.72
CA THR A 21 29.15 -13.26 36.09
C THR A 21 28.30 -12.22 35.33
N PRO A 22 27.25 -12.65 34.64
CA PRO A 22 26.37 -11.73 33.93
C PRO A 22 25.79 -10.63 34.84
N ALA A 23 25.46 -9.50 34.28
CA ALA A 23 24.71 -8.45 35.00
C ALA A 23 23.38 -9.01 35.55
N ASN A 24 22.87 -8.41 36.63
CA ASN A 24 21.58 -8.81 37.19
C ASN A 24 20.49 -8.94 36.12
N ASN A 25 19.62 -9.92 36.27
CA ASN A 25 18.53 -10.26 35.34
C ASN A 25 19.00 -10.57 33.90
N THR A 26 20.23 -11.01 33.72
CA THR A 26 20.78 -11.31 32.38
C THR A 26 21.15 -12.80 32.25
N VAL A 27 20.81 -13.35 31.08
CA VAL A 27 21.32 -14.64 30.60
C VAL A 27 22.16 -14.36 29.35
N GLU A 28 23.40 -14.81 29.36
CA GLU A 28 24.27 -14.73 28.17
C GLU A 28 24.36 -16.11 27.52
N VAL A 29 24.06 -16.17 26.21
CA VAL A 29 24.20 -17.38 25.40
C VAL A 29 25.18 -17.07 24.28
N ALA A 30 26.36 -17.69 24.36
CA ALA A 30 27.43 -17.53 23.38
C ALA A 30 27.62 -18.80 22.56
N TYR A 31 27.28 -18.74 21.29
CA TYR A 31 27.41 -19.85 20.33
C TYR A 31 28.82 -19.96 19.79
N SER A 32 29.33 -21.19 19.69
CA SER A 32 30.66 -21.49 19.15
C SER A 32 30.67 -22.85 18.42
N GLY A 33 30.49 -22.81 17.11
CA GLY A 33 30.42 -24.00 16.25
C GLY A 33 29.26 -24.91 16.62
N THR A 34 29.53 -26.10 17.16
CA THR A 34 28.50 -27.09 17.53
C THR A 34 28.10 -27.03 19.01
N SER A 35 28.47 -25.99 19.73
CA SER A 35 28.18 -25.83 21.16
C SER A 35 27.77 -24.42 21.49
N ALA A 36 27.17 -24.24 22.66
CA ALA A 36 26.90 -22.92 23.24
C ALA A 36 27.39 -22.92 24.71
N THR A 37 27.68 -21.72 25.21
CA THR A 37 27.92 -21.48 26.63
C THR A 37 26.76 -20.65 27.15
N VAL A 38 26.14 -21.07 28.24
CA VAL A 38 25.06 -20.37 28.90
C VAL A 38 25.51 -19.89 30.28
N ALA A 39 25.49 -18.60 30.51
CA ALA A 39 25.77 -18.01 31.81
C ALA A 39 24.50 -17.28 32.32
N VAL A 40 24.09 -17.61 33.54
CA VAL A 40 22.89 -17.06 34.16
C VAL A 40 23.28 -16.21 35.36
N ALA A 41 22.71 -15.02 35.49
CA ALA A 41 22.95 -14.17 36.65
C ALA A 41 22.43 -14.83 37.93
N ASP A 42 23.18 -14.69 39.04
CA ASP A 42 22.90 -15.37 40.30
C ASP A 42 21.50 -15.02 40.85
N ASN A 43 21.07 -13.81 40.68
CA ASN A 43 19.78 -13.31 41.22
C ASN A 43 18.54 -13.93 40.56
N ILE A 44 18.66 -14.53 39.39
CA ILE A 44 17.54 -15.16 38.63
C ILE A 44 17.75 -16.66 38.42
N SER A 45 18.91 -17.22 38.77
CA SER A 45 19.27 -18.62 38.49
C SER A 45 18.26 -19.63 39.02
N GLN A 46 17.67 -19.36 40.19
CA GLN A 46 16.65 -20.22 40.80
C GLN A 46 15.30 -20.25 40.06
N TYR A 47 15.04 -19.29 39.15
CA TYR A 47 13.80 -19.18 38.40
C TYR A 47 13.92 -19.69 36.98
N LEU A 48 15.11 -20.12 36.55
CA LEU A 48 15.36 -20.55 35.18
C LEU A 48 15.80 -22.00 35.16
N THR A 49 15.20 -22.76 34.23
CA THR A 49 15.68 -24.13 33.91
C THR A 49 16.32 -24.06 32.52
N VAL A 50 17.63 -24.37 32.49
CA VAL A 50 18.41 -24.40 31.25
C VAL A 50 18.55 -25.85 30.81
N THR A 51 18.18 -26.17 29.58
CA THR A 51 18.42 -27.45 28.92
C THR A 51 19.23 -27.19 27.66
N GLN A 52 20.24 -27.98 27.40
CA GLN A 52 21.16 -27.80 26.28
C GLN A 52 21.57 -29.15 25.66
N GLU A 53 21.54 -29.19 24.32
CA GLU A 53 22.11 -30.27 23.53
C GLU A 53 22.98 -29.65 22.42
N GLY A 54 24.30 -29.71 22.57
CA GLY A 54 25.23 -29.03 21.67
C GLY A 54 25.03 -27.53 21.65
N ALA A 55 24.65 -26.99 20.48
CA ALA A 55 24.30 -25.58 20.31
C ALA A 55 22.79 -25.34 20.36
N HIS A 56 21.96 -26.32 20.69
CA HIS A 56 20.52 -26.15 20.90
C HIS A 56 20.29 -25.83 22.39
N VAL A 57 19.78 -24.65 22.66
CA VAL A 57 19.58 -24.11 24.00
C VAL A 57 18.12 -23.84 24.25
N SER A 58 17.57 -24.41 25.34
CA SER A 58 16.24 -24.11 25.82
C SER A 58 16.29 -23.52 27.22
N ILE A 59 15.54 -22.44 27.46
CA ILE A 59 15.44 -21.79 28.76
C ILE A 59 13.96 -21.61 29.12
N ALA A 60 13.55 -22.30 30.20
CA ALA A 60 12.19 -22.15 30.74
C ALA A 60 12.20 -21.24 31.95
N GLN A 61 11.37 -20.20 31.95
CA GLN A 61 11.13 -19.34 33.10
C GLN A 61 10.06 -19.94 34.01
N SER A 62 10.30 -19.89 35.32
CA SER A 62 9.28 -20.18 36.31
C SER A 62 8.22 -19.08 36.35
N ASP A 63 6.95 -19.43 36.52
CA ASP A 63 5.84 -18.47 36.68
C ASP A 63 5.97 -17.57 37.94
N SER A 64 6.85 -17.95 38.88
CA SER A 64 7.17 -17.13 40.04
C SER A 64 8.18 -16.01 39.76
N LEU A 65 8.77 -15.97 38.56
CA LEU A 65 9.67 -14.89 38.15
C LEU A 65 8.85 -13.62 37.86
N ALA A 66 9.08 -12.57 38.66
CA ALA A 66 8.36 -11.29 38.57
C ALA A 66 9.25 -10.13 38.10
N SER A 67 10.28 -10.44 37.30
CA SER A 67 11.17 -9.44 36.74
C SER A 67 11.50 -9.75 35.27
N GLU A 68 11.73 -8.70 34.51
CA GLU A 68 12.16 -8.82 33.12
C GLU A 68 13.58 -9.42 33.05
N VAL A 69 13.76 -10.41 32.19
CA VAL A 69 15.05 -11.03 31.92
C VAL A 69 15.54 -10.59 30.55
N THR A 70 16.83 -10.26 30.48
CA THR A 70 17.54 -9.98 29.23
C THR A 70 18.28 -11.25 28.79
N TYR A 71 17.94 -11.77 27.62
CA TYR A 71 18.64 -12.86 26.95
C TYR A 71 19.57 -12.28 25.89
N ARG A 72 20.88 -12.26 26.14
CA ARG A 72 21.89 -11.79 25.18
C ARG A 72 22.42 -12.96 24.38
N LEU A 73 22.13 -12.98 23.09
CA LEU A 73 22.52 -14.00 22.15
C LEU A 73 23.67 -13.51 21.27
N SER A 74 24.76 -14.28 21.19
CA SER A 74 25.96 -13.88 20.44
C SER A 74 26.70 -15.08 19.86
N GLY A 75 27.68 -14.81 18.97
CA GLY A 75 28.54 -15.84 18.38
C GLY A 75 27.90 -16.55 17.20
N ALA A 76 28.41 -17.74 16.85
CA ALA A 76 27.99 -18.41 15.62
C ALA A 76 27.85 -19.94 15.83
N SER A 77 26.75 -20.49 15.25
CA SER A 77 26.56 -21.92 15.08
C SER A 77 25.97 -22.22 13.70
N THR A 78 26.45 -23.31 13.10
CA THR A 78 25.90 -23.84 11.84
C THR A 78 24.82 -24.89 12.06
N ASP A 79 24.60 -25.32 13.31
CA ASP A 79 23.49 -26.17 13.72
C ASP A 79 23.18 -25.91 15.21
N GLY A 80 22.21 -25.06 15.45
CA GLY A 80 21.79 -24.67 16.79
C GLY A 80 20.50 -23.88 16.78
N GLU A 81 19.88 -23.77 17.94
CA GLU A 81 18.65 -23.00 18.12
C GLU A 81 18.59 -22.39 19.51
N PHE A 82 17.83 -21.32 19.63
CA PHE A 82 17.45 -20.72 20.90
C PHE A 82 15.94 -20.87 21.11
N TYR A 83 15.54 -21.55 22.16
CA TYR A 83 14.15 -21.69 22.58
C TYR A 83 13.96 -21.10 23.98
N MET A 84 12.99 -20.23 24.15
CA MET A 84 12.64 -19.66 25.45
C MET A 84 11.15 -19.77 25.70
N SER A 85 10.77 -20.21 26.89
CA SER A 85 9.38 -20.18 27.37
C SER A 85 9.26 -19.40 28.68
N GLY A 86 8.15 -18.69 28.84
CA GLY A 86 7.91 -17.89 30.05
C GLY A 86 6.57 -17.17 30.01
N SER A 87 6.25 -16.53 31.14
CA SER A 87 4.99 -15.79 31.35
C SER A 87 5.21 -14.32 31.75
N TYR A 88 6.45 -13.84 31.76
CA TYR A 88 6.78 -12.45 32.04
C TYR A 88 7.48 -11.81 30.84
N LYS A 89 7.33 -10.47 30.67
CA LYS A 89 8.00 -9.75 29.59
C LYS A 89 9.52 -9.96 29.61
N ALA A 90 10.12 -9.95 28.44
CA ALA A 90 11.56 -10.23 28.28
C ALA A 90 12.20 -9.33 27.23
N THR A 91 13.51 -9.18 27.33
CA THR A 91 14.35 -8.58 26.30
C THR A 91 15.22 -9.67 25.66
N VAL A 92 15.26 -9.73 24.33
CA VAL A 92 16.19 -10.55 23.56
C VAL A 92 17.17 -9.63 22.83
N GLU A 93 18.45 -9.70 23.14
CA GLU A 93 19.50 -8.92 22.50
C GLU A 93 20.22 -9.80 21.47
N LEU A 94 20.10 -9.45 20.19
CA LEU A 94 20.84 -10.05 19.09
C LEU A 94 22.15 -9.27 18.93
N ASN A 95 23.25 -9.86 19.43
CA ASN A 95 24.53 -9.18 19.57
C ASN A 95 25.62 -9.86 18.73
N GLY A 96 25.55 -9.71 17.42
CA GLY A 96 26.46 -10.38 16.49
C GLY A 96 26.22 -11.89 16.41
N LEU A 97 24.96 -12.29 16.39
CA LEU A 97 24.53 -13.67 16.33
C LEU A 97 24.46 -14.17 14.88
N THR A 98 25.09 -15.30 14.59
CA THR A 98 24.87 -16.08 13.37
C THR A 98 24.40 -17.47 13.78
N LEU A 99 23.11 -17.75 13.57
CA LEU A 99 22.49 -18.98 14.03
C LEU A 99 21.71 -19.65 12.90
N THR A 100 22.20 -20.81 12.48
CA THR A 100 21.49 -21.69 11.56
C THR A 100 21.03 -22.93 12.33
N ASN A 101 19.76 -23.28 12.17
CA ASN A 101 19.24 -24.56 12.66
C ASN A 101 19.14 -25.53 11.47
N VAL A 102 19.69 -26.70 11.59
CA VAL A 102 19.65 -27.74 10.56
C VAL A 102 18.95 -29.00 11.08
N THR A 103 19.24 -29.36 12.31
CA THR A 103 18.71 -30.55 12.97
C THR A 103 17.88 -30.15 14.18
N PRO A 104 16.56 -29.96 14.02
CA PRO A 104 15.71 -29.43 15.09
C PRO A 104 15.72 -30.30 16.34
N VAL A 105 15.97 -29.70 17.50
CA VAL A 105 15.84 -30.36 18.83
C VAL A 105 14.55 -29.91 19.52
N TYR A 106 14.14 -28.63 19.36
CA TYR A 106 12.93 -28.09 19.98
C TYR A 106 11.83 -27.82 18.94
N SER A 107 11.91 -26.72 18.20
CA SER A 107 10.85 -26.35 17.24
C SER A 107 11.30 -26.30 15.79
N GLY A 108 12.59 -26.08 15.57
CA GLY A 108 13.19 -25.88 14.26
C GLY A 108 13.42 -24.42 13.90
N ALA A 109 12.84 -23.46 14.63
CA ALA A 109 13.19 -22.05 14.48
C ALA A 109 14.66 -21.79 14.87
N ALA A 110 15.30 -20.79 14.31
CA ALA A 110 16.60 -20.34 14.82
C ALA A 110 16.43 -19.68 16.20
N VAL A 111 15.40 -18.83 16.33
CA VAL A 111 15.03 -18.19 17.60
C VAL A 111 13.53 -18.34 17.83
N HIS A 112 13.14 -19.04 18.90
CA HIS A 112 11.75 -19.29 19.28
C HIS A 112 11.46 -18.74 20.68
N ILE A 113 10.58 -17.77 20.76
CA ILE A 113 10.16 -17.16 22.01
C ILE A 113 8.71 -17.57 22.29
N GLN A 114 8.53 -18.64 23.04
CA GLN A 114 7.23 -19.17 23.48
C GLN A 114 6.74 -18.40 24.71
N ASN A 115 6.50 -17.11 24.54
CA ASN A 115 6.06 -16.18 25.58
C ASN A 115 5.05 -15.18 24.97
N GLY A 116 3.82 -15.20 25.48
CA GLY A 116 2.72 -14.36 25.02
C GLY A 116 2.72 -12.95 25.65
N LYS A 117 3.88 -12.44 26.04
CA LYS A 117 4.04 -11.09 26.57
C LYS A 117 4.86 -10.24 25.61
N ARG A 118 5.02 -8.97 25.94
CA ARG A 118 5.85 -8.02 25.18
C ARG A 118 7.31 -8.44 25.25
N ILE A 119 7.90 -8.65 24.07
CA ILE A 119 9.31 -9.02 23.89
C ILE A 119 10.03 -7.89 23.17
N ASN A 120 10.97 -7.25 23.86
CA ASN A 120 11.90 -6.32 23.24
C ASN A 120 12.97 -7.12 22.49
N VAL A 121 12.94 -7.07 21.14
CA VAL A 121 13.98 -7.65 20.29
C VAL A 121 14.98 -6.55 19.93
N LYS A 122 16.07 -6.45 20.66
CA LYS A 122 17.12 -5.46 20.41
C LYS A 122 18.13 -6.01 19.41
N VAL A 123 18.12 -5.45 18.22
CA VAL A 123 19.16 -5.68 17.21
C VAL A 123 20.30 -4.72 17.53
N ILE A 124 21.30 -5.22 18.28
CA ILE A 124 22.31 -4.35 18.91
C ILE A 124 23.02 -3.48 17.88
N THR A 125 23.06 -2.17 18.17
CA THR A 125 23.63 -1.16 17.29
C THR A 125 25.04 -1.53 16.81
N GLY A 126 25.26 -1.45 15.50
CA GLY A 126 26.55 -1.75 14.87
C GLY A 126 26.86 -3.24 14.71
N THR A 127 25.95 -4.14 15.11
CA THR A 127 26.09 -5.58 14.86
C THR A 127 25.29 -6.04 13.65
N THR A 128 25.76 -7.13 13.05
CA THR A 128 25.02 -7.88 12.03
C THR A 128 24.66 -9.24 12.61
N ASN A 129 23.38 -9.59 12.50
CA ASN A 129 22.84 -10.86 12.96
C ASN A 129 22.25 -11.62 11.78
N THR A 130 22.40 -12.93 11.75
CA THR A 130 21.91 -13.77 10.66
C THR A 130 21.23 -15.01 11.23
N LEU A 131 20.00 -15.24 10.86
CA LEU A 131 19.17 -16.35 11.29
C LEU A 131 18.68 -17.16 10.09
N ALA A 132 18.78 -18.49 10.20
CA ALA A 132 18.16 -19.42 9.26
C ALA A 132 17.57 -20.60 10.04
N ASP A 133 16.32 -20.93 9.80
CA ASP A 133 15.64 -22.04 10.45
C ASP A 133 15.89 -23.37 9.71
N ALA A 134 15.54 -24.46 10.36
CA ALA A 134 15.63 -25.78 9.76
C ALA A 134 14.61 -25.95 8.63
N ALA A 135 15.01 -26.64 7.57
CA ALA A 135 14.10 -27.01 6.48
C ALA A 135 13.05 -28.06 6.88
N THR A 136 13.17 -28.62 8.07
CA THR A 136 12.23 -29.59 8.68
C THR A 136 11.88 -29.10 10.08
N GLY A 137 10.63 -29.27 10.49
CA GLY A 137 10.17 -28.81 11.81
C GLY A 137 8.71 -28.35 11.74
N SER A 138 8.23 -27.80 12.85
CA SER A 138 6.86 -27.31 12.99
C SER A 138 6.79 -25.81 13.30
N GLN A 139 7.91 -25.11 13.13
CA GLN A 139 8.01 -23.68 13.39
C GLN A 139 7.12 -22.84 12.46
N LYS A 140 6.56 -21.78 13.00
CA LYS A 140 5.77 -20.80 12.23
C LYS A 140 6.64 -19.70 11.60
N GLY A 141 7.89 -19.55 12.05
CA GLY A 141 8.85 -18.58 11.53
C GLY A 141 10.27 -18.90 11.99
N CYS A 142 11.26 -18.40 11.25
CA CYS A 142 12.67 -18.53 11.61
C CYS A 142 12.97 -17.78 12.91
N LEU A 143 12.47 -16.55 13.03
CA LEU A 143 12.33 -15.84 14.29
C LEU A 143 10.85 -15.83 14.65
N TYR A 144 10.47 -16.56 15.67
CA TYR A 144 9.10 -16.66 16.13
C TYR A 144 8.95 -16.10 17.54
N VAL A 145 7.98 -15.21 17.72
CA VAL A 145 7.56 -14.66 19.01
C VAL A 145 6.08 -14.95 19.19
N LYS A 146 5.68 -15.66 20.23
CA LYS A 146 4.27 -15.99 20.46
C LYS A 146 3.42 -14.75 20.78
N GLY A 147 4.00 -13.79 21.51
CA GLY A 147 3.36 -12.51 21.86
C GLY A 147 3.78 -11.36 20.93
N HIS A 148 3.94 -10.19 21.52
CA HIS A 148 4.35 -8.96 20.85
C HIS A 148 5.86 -8.96 20.56
N ALA A 149 6.29 -8.51 19.37
CA ALA A 149 7.69 -8.39 19.00
C ALA A 149 8.05 -6.94 18.68
N GLU A 150 8.84 -6.30 19.54
CA GLU A 150 9.28 -4.91 19.36
C GLU A 150 10.75 -4.87 18.94
N PHE A 151 11.01 -4.63 17.65
CA PHE A 151 12.36 -4.51 17.10
C PHE A 151 12.92 -3.12 17.36
N LYS A 152 14.06 -3.06 18.04
CA LYS A 152 14.70 -1.80 18.46
C LYS A 152 16.20 -1.81 18.21
N GLN A 153 16.79 -0.61 18.20
CA GLN A 153 18.21 -0.29 17.97
C GLN A 153 18.65 -0.40 16.49
N GLN A 154 19.84 0.11 16.19
CA GLN A 154 20.37 0.33 14.83
C GLN A 154 21.32 -0.79 14.38
N GLY A 155 20.99 -2.04 14.65
CA GLY A 155 21.69 -3.19 14.10
C GLY A 155 21.02 -3.73 12.84
N THR A 156 21.64 -4.75 12.25
CA THR A 156 21.14 -5.46 11.07
C THR A 156 20.75 -6.88 11.45
N LEU A 157 19.57 -7.31 11.02
CA LEU A 157 19.05 -8.66 11.15
C LEU A 157 18.74 -9.23 9.77
N ASN A 158 19.47 -10.28 9.36
CA ASN A 158 19.21 -11.03 8.13
C ASN A 158 18.48 -12.32 8.49
N VAL A 159 17.39 -12.63 7.79
CA VAL A 159 16.55 -13.80 8.11
C VAL A 159 16.21 -14.59 6.84
N VAL A 160 16.29 -15.93 6.97
CA VAL A 160 15.85 -16.90 5.97
C VAL A 160 14.83 -17.83 6.61
N GLY A 161 13.62 -17.88 6.08
CA GLY A 161 12.54 -18.78 6.52
C GLY A 161 12.40 -19.99 5.59
N ASN A 162 12.85 -21.17 6.05
CA ASN A 162 12.88 -22.38 5.22
C ASN A 162 11.62 -23.24 5.31
N VAL A 163 10.73 -23.00 6.28
CA VAL A 163 9.48 -23.78 6.46
C VAL A 163 8.24 -22.93 6.24
N LYS A 164 8.19 -21.72 6.80
CA LYS A 164 7.05 -20.83 6.66
C LYS A 164 7.50 -19.36 6.56
N HIS A 165 7.22 -18.54 7.55
CA HIS A 165 7.58 -17.12 7.53
C HIS A 165 9.04 -16.90 7.94
N ALA A 166 9.66 -15.83 7.49
CA ALA A 166 10.98 -15.46 8.03
C ALA A 166 10.83 -14.92 9.46
N ILE A 167 9.92 -13.97 9.68
CA ILE A 167 9.58 -13.46 11.02
C ILE A 167 8.08 -13.65 11.25
N LYS A 168 7.71 -14.21 12.39
CA LYS A 168 6.31 -14.33 12.83
C LYS A 168 6.16 -13.89 14.27
N ALA A 169 5.26 -12.95 14.52
CA ALA A 169 4.67 -12.70 15.83
C ALA A 169 3.26 -13.25 15.91
N GLY A 170 2.87 -13.77 17.08
CA GLY A 170 1.50 -14.22 17.33
C GLY A 170 0.56 -13.06 17.60
N GLU A 171 1.12 -11.94 17.99
CA GLU A 171 0.44 -10.67 18.29
C GLU A 171 1.06 -9.56 17.43
N TYR A 172 1.19 -8.31 17.92
CA TYR A 172 1.70 -7.22 17.09
C TYR A 172 3.22 -7.29 16.80
N ILE A 173 3.63 -6.61 15.73
CA ILE A 173 5.03 -6.27 15.46
C ILE A 173 5.18 -4.75 15.44
N SER A 174 6.18 -4.23 16.16
CA SER A 174 6.64 -2.86 15.98
C SER A 174 8.12 -2.79 15.60
N ILE A 175 8.47 -1.84 14.72
CA ILE A 175 9.85 -1.65 14.22
C ILE A 175 10.29 -0.22 14.43
N LYS A 176 11.41 -0.05 15.17
CA LYS A 176 12.02 1.24 15.45
C LYS A 176 13.53 1.17 15.30
N ASN A 177 14.06 1.84 14.29
CA ASN A 177 15.48 1.98 13.95
C ASN A 177 16.20 0.71 13.45
N ALA A 178 15.63 -0.49 13.57
CA ALA A 178 16.27 -1.71 13.13
C ALA A 178 16.35 -1.81 11.59
N THR A 179 17.38 -2.49 11.09
CA THR A 179 17.45 -2.94 9.69
C THR A 179 17.12 -4.42 9.63
N ILE A 180 16.05 -4.79 8.96
CA ILE A 180 15.57 -6.16 8.78
C ILE A 180 15.65 -6.52 7.31
N ASN A 181 16.39 -7.58 6.99
CA ASN A 181 16.52 -8.12 5.64
C ASN A 181 15.97 -9.55 5.60
N VAL A 182 14.93 -9.78 4.84
CA VAL A 182 14.44 -11.11 4.48
C VAL A 182 14.89 -11.41 3.06
N THR A 183 15.74 -12.42 2.88
CA THR A 183 16.25 -12.79 1.56
C THR A 183 15.53 -13.97 0.95
N SER A 184 14.82 -14.77 1.78
CA SER A 184 13.95 -15.86 1.36
C SER A 184 12.99 -16.23 2.48
N ALA A 185 11.75 -16.57 2.14
CA ALA A 185 10.79 -17.22 3.02
C ALA A 185 9.89 -18.15 2.19
N VAL A 186 9.50 -19.30 2.76
CA VAL A 186 8.52 -20.21 2.11
C VAL A 186 7.11 -19.62 2.16
N GLY A 187 6.76 -18.92 3.23
CA GLY A 187 5.56 -18.10 3.38
C GLY A 187 5.90 -16.61 3.27
N ASP A 188 5.33 -15.80 4.16
CA ASP A 188 5.54 -14.36 4.20
C ASP A 188 6.94 -13.97 4.67
N GLY A 189 7.38 -12.80 4.26
CA GLY A 189 8.59 -12.20 4.82
C GLY A 189 8.42 -11.87 6.30
N ILE A 190 7.42 -11.07 6.62
CA ILE A 190 7.02 -10.70 7.98
C ILE A 190 5.52 -10.96 8.12
N SER A 191 5.14 -11.72 9.14
CA SER A 191 3.75 -12.01 9.44
C SER A 191 3.45 -11.72 10.91
N CYS A 192 2.37 -11.00 11.17
CA CYS A 192 1.87 -10.80 12.54
C CYS A 192 0.34 -10.92 12.55
N ASN A 193 -0.19 -11.06 13.74
CA ASN A 193 -1.60 -10.87 13.99
C ASN A 193 -1.74 -9.54 14.77
N GLN A 194 -2.95 -9.07 15.01
CA GLN A 194 -3.29 -7.83 15.70
C GLN A 194 -2.92 -6.56 14.91
N CYS A 195 -1.70 -6.06 14.97
CA CYS A 195 -1.29 -4.91 14.16
C CYS A 195 0.21 -4.92 13.81
N PHE A 196 0.57 -4.16 12.78
CA PHE A 196 1.95 -3.90 12.39
C PHE A 196 2.21 -2.40 12.44
N LEU A 197 3.26 -1.98 13.17
CA LEU A 197 3.65 -0.59 13.31
C LEU A 197 5.11 -0.39 12.89
N MET A 198 5.38 0.52 11.94
CA MET A 198 6.74 0.94 11.60
C MET A 198 6.91 2.44 11.81
N GLU A 199 7.65 2.81 12.86
CA GLU A 199 7.99 4.20 13.16
C GLU A 199 9.25 4.66 12.41
N SER A 200 10.22 3.77 12.22
CA SER A 200 11.52 4.07 11.60
C SER A 200 12.33 2.80 11.35
N GLY A 201 13.48 2.94 10.67
CA GLY A 201 14.36 1.83 10.34
C GLY A 201 14.26 1.42 8.88
N THR A 202 14.66 0.19 8.56
CA THR A 202 14.69 -0.32 7.18
C THR A 202 14.19 -1.76 7.13
N VAL A 203 13.28 -2.04 6.24
CA VAL A 203 12.78 -3.39 5.96
C VAL A 203 13.00 -3.69 4.49
N ASN A 204 13.79 -4.73 4.20
CA ASN A 204 14.02 -5.22 2.84
C ASN A 204 13.56 -6.68 2.75
N ILE A 205 12.63 -6.97 1.88
CA ILE A 205 12.05 -8.30 1.71
C ILE A 205 12.16 -8.73 0.25
N SER A 206 12.62 -9.96 0.04
CA SER A 206 12.70 -10.58 -1.28
C SER A 206 12.55 -12.11 -1.16
N GLY A 207 12.18 -12.75 -2.26
CA GLY A 207 12.15 -14.21 -2.34
C GLY A 207 11.12 -14.88 -1.44
N THR A 208 9.99 -14.25 -1.21
CA THR A 208 8.85 -14.82 -0.46
C THR A 208 8.03 -15.75 -1.34
N GLY A 209 7.53 -16.84 -0.73
CA GLY A 209 6.60 -17.76 -1.38
C GLY A 209 5.14 -17.32 -1.24
N ASP A 210 4.88 -16.31 -0.43
CA ASP A 210 3.60 -15.65 -0.23
C ASP A 210 3.83 -14.14 -0.06
N ASP A 211 3.14 -13.47 0.86
CA ASP A 211 3.14 -12.02 1.00
C ASP A 211 4.49 -11.46 1.54
N GLY A 212 4.75 -10.19 1.27
CA GLY A 212 5.91 -9.51 1.84
C GLY A 212 5.73 -9.23 3.32
N ILE A 213 4.76 -8.38 3.65
CA ILE A 213 4.31 -8.07 5.01
C ILE A 213 2.83 -8.38 5.11
N GLN A 214 2.43 -9.24 6.04
CA GLN A 214 1.04 -9.58 6.30
C GLN A 214 0.68 -9.30 7.75
N CYS A 215 -0.45 -8.63 7.97
CA CYS A 215 -1.07 -8.44 9.26
C CYS A 215 -2.50 -8.98 9.23
N ASP A 216 -2.79 -9.97 10.10
CA ASP A 216 -4.10 -10.57 10.27
C ASP A 216 -4.72 -10.19 11.62
N LEU A 217 -5.97 -10.59 11.84
CA LEU A 217 -6.58 -10.61 13.16
C LEU A 217 -6.08 -11.82 13.96
N ASP A 218 -5.99 -11.67 15.29
CA ASP A 218 -5.75 -12.81 16.19
C ASP A 218 -7.06 -13.52 16.56
N GLY A 219 -8.15 -12.76 16.63
CA GLY A 219 -9.51 -13.24 16.88
C GLY A 219 -10.42 -13.12 15.66
N ASP A 220 -11.69 -13.50 15.84
CA ASP A 220 -12.71 -13.41 14.79
C ASP A 220 -13.31 -12.00 14.65
N THR A 221 -13.00 -11.08 15.55
CA THR A 221 -13.60 -9.74 15.61
C THR A 221 -12.55 -8.72 16.04
N ALA A 222 -12.37 -7.69 15.24
CA ALA A 222 -11.46 -6.60 15.56
C ALA A 222 -11.83 -5.88 16.87
N THR A 223 -10.83 -5.51 17.64
CA THR A 223 -10.98 -4.65 18.83
C THR A 223 -10.89 -3.17 18.44
N ALA A 224 -11.23 -2.29 19.39
CA ALA A 224 -11.10 -0.86 19.15
C ALA A 224 -9.63 -0.44 19.05
N ILE A 225 -9.35 0.48 18.12
CA ILE A 225 -8.04 1.11 17.96
C ILE A 225 -7.70 1.90 19.24
N THR A 226 -6.48 1.73 19.74
CA THR A 226 -5.91 2.45 20.87
C THR A 226 -4.83 3.44 20.42
N GLU A 227 -4.56 4.47 21.22
CA GLU A 227 -3.57 5.51 20.83
C GLU A 227 -2.13 4.96 20.74
N ASP A 228 -1.81 3.95 21.54
CA ASP A 228 -0.49 3.31 21.58
C ASP A 228 -0.42 1.96 20.84
N HIS A 229 -1.52 1.52 20.26
CA HIS A 229 -1.68 0.25 19.55
C HIS A 229 -1.27 -1.01 20.34
N GLU A 230 -1.18 -0.92 21.68
CA GLU A 230 -0.58 -1.98 22.50
C GLU A 230 -1.49 -3.20 22.70
N ASP A 231 -2.80 -3.00 22.77
CA ASP A 231 -3.78 -4.06 23.00
C ASP A 231 -4.81 -4.12 21.86
N GLU A 232 -4.40 -3.67 20.67
CA GLU A 232 -5.24 -3.59 19.49
C GLU A 232 -5.17 -4.90 18.68
N ASP A 233 -6.32 -5.53 18.46
CA ASP A 233 -6.49 -6.61 17.47
C ASP A 233 -7.37 -6.08 16.34
N SER A 234 -6.75 -5.41 15.39
CA SER A 234 -7.45 -4.72 14.30
C SER A 234 -7.10 -5.26 12.92
N GLY A 235 -6.00 -6.00 12.81
CA GLY A 235 -5.42 -6.37 11.52
C GLY A 235 -4.80 -5.19 10.76
N ASN A 236 -4.60 -4.05 11.43
CA ASN A 236 -4.14 -2.82 10.80
C ASN A 236 -2.63 -2.79 10.58
N ILE A 237 -2.23 -2.00 9.58
CA ILE A 237 -0.83 -1.67 9.32
C ILE A 237 -0.65 -0.15 9.39
N TYR A 238 0.30 0.29 10.23
CA TYR A 238 0.69 1.68 10.44
C TYR A 238 2.12 1.88 9.97
N ILE A 239 2.35 2.75 8.99
CA ILE A 239 3.68 3.08 8.47
C ILE A 239 3.86 4.60 8.59
N GLU A 240 4.62 5.01 9.60
CA GLU A 240 4.81 6.43 9.95
C GLU A 240 6.17 6.97 9.50
N GLY A 241 7.13 6.08 9.27
CA GLY A 241 8.48 6.45 8.85
C GLY A 241 9.34 5.26 8.46
N GLY A 242 10.61 5.53 8.15
CA GLY A 242 11.56 4.52 7.71
C GLY A 242 11.48 4.19 6.23
N SER A 243 12.05 3.05 5.83
CA SER A 243 12.09 2.59 4.45
C SER A 243 11.66 1.13 4.35
N ILE A 244 10.72 0.83 3.46
CA ILE A 244 10.26 -0.52 3.14
C ILE A 244 10.52 -0.78 1.66
N THR A 245 11.27 -1.85 1.36
CA THR A 245 11.46 -2.36 0.00
C THR A 245 10.99 -3.81 -0.05
N VAL A 246 10.02 -4.10 -0.92
CA VAL A 246 9.45 -5.45 -1.07
C VAL A 246 9.49 -5.89 -2.53
N ASN A 247 10.01 -7.11 -2.77
CA ASN A 247 10.00 -7.75 -4.09
C ASN A 247 9.35 -9.13 -3.96
N CYS A 248 8.08 -9.25 -4.34
CA CYS A 248 7.32 -10.50 -4.33
C CYS A 248 7.09 -11.01 -5.75
N ALA A 249 7.50 -12.25 -6.01
CA ALA A 249 7.29 -12.93 -7.30
C ALA A 249 6.31 -14.10 -7.21
N ALA A 250 5.82 -14.42 -6.02
CA ALA A 250 4.90 -15.53 -5.81
C ALA A 250 3.51 -15.24 -6.44
N ILE A 251 2.81 -16.32 -6.77
CA ILE A 251 1.48 -16.27 -7.39
C ILE A 251 0.51 -15.60 -6.41
N ALA A 252 -0.22 -14.62 -6.88
CA ALA A 252 -1.22 -13.83 -6.14
C ALA A 252 -0.71 -13.13 -4.86
N ALA A 253 0.60 -13.08 -4.62
CA ALA A 253 1.20 -12.47 -3.44
C ALA A 253 0.97 -10.95 -3.39
N LYS A 254 0.81 -10.43 -2.17
CA LYS A 254 0.75 -8.99 -1.91
C LYS A 254 2.07 -8.51 -1.31
N GLY A 255 2.52 -7.33 -1.72
CA GLY A 255 3.70 -6.73 -1.11
C GLY A 255 3.45 -6.38 0.36
N ILE A 256 2.36 -5.67 0.63
CA ILE A 256 1.88 -5.32 1.96
C ILE A 256 0.38 -5.64 2.02
N LYS A 257 -0.04 -6.46 2.98
CA LYS A 257 -1.43 -6.92 3.15
C LYS A 257 -1.91 -6.72 4.58
N ALA A 258 -3.05 -6.09 4.72
CA ALA A 258 -3.76 -5.93 6.00
C ALA A 258 -5.15 -6.57 5.92
N ALA A 259 -5.52 -7.31 6.96
CA ALA A 259 -6.91 -7.75 7.18
C ALA A 259 -7.80 -6.59 7.67
N GLY A 260 -7.20 -5.55 8.23
CA GLY A 260 -7.84 -4.29 8.59
C GLY A 260 -7.47 -3.15 7.63
N ASP A 261 -7.21 -1.99 8.21
CA ASP A 261 -6.86 -0.76 7.51
C ASP A 261 -5.34 -0.61 7.32
N ILE A 262 -4.93 0.19 6.33
CA ILE A 262 -3.54 0.61 6.15
C ILE A 262 -3.46 2.13 6.27
N TYR A 263 -2.60 2.61 7.17
CA TYR A 263 -2.32 4.02 7.40
C TYR A 263 -0.87 4.33 7.03
N ILE A 264 -0.67 5.25 6.07
CA ILE A 264 0.64 5.74 5.65
C ILE A 264 0.69 7.23 5.95
N SER A 265 1.53 7.60 6.93
CA SER A 265 1.66 8.98 7.39
C SER A 265 3.13 9.38 7.58
N GLY A 266 3.39 10.64 7.92
CA GLY A 266 4.77 11.08 8.12
C GLY A 266 5.59 11.10 6.83
N SER A 267 6.77 10.47 6.84
CA SER A 267 7.70 10.51 5.69
C SER A 267 8.34 9.15 5.39
N PRO A 268 7.60 8.03 5.36
CA PRO A 268 8.15 6.75 4.95
C PRO A 268 8.51 6.75 3.46
N VAL A 269 9.45 5.87 3.10
CA VAL A 269 9.76 5.54 1.71
C VAL A 269 9.38 4.08 1.48
N ILE A 270 8.38 3.85 0.64
CA ILE A 270 7.83 2.53 0.35
C ILE A 270 8.04 2.22 -1.13
N ASP A 271 8.75 1.13 -1.43
CA ASP A 271 8.98 0.63 -2.78
C ASP A 271 8.57 -0.83 -2.86
N VAL A 272 7.50 -1.12 -3.59
CA VAL A 272 6.95 -2.47 -3.71
C VAL A 272 6.89 -2.88 -5.16
N THR A 273 7.50 -4.01 -5.47
CA THR A 273 7.40 -4.68 -6.77
C THR A 273 6.74 -6.04 -6.61
N THR A 274 5.66 -6.28 -7.36
CA THR A 274 5.02 -7.59 -7.47
C THR A 274 5.05 -8.07 -8.93
N SER A 275 5.47 -9.33 -9.13
CA SER A 275 5.56 -9.92 -10.46
C SER A 275 4.79 -11.24 -10.61
N GLY A 276 4.18 -11.73 -9.54
CA GLY A 276 3.35 -12.92 -9.54
C GLY A 276 2.11 -12.76 -10.43
N LYS A 277 1.75 -13.82 -11.15
CA LYS A 277 0.48 -13.88 -11.87
C LYS A 277 -0.70 -14.07 -10.91
N GLY A 278 -1.92 -13.89 -11.39
CA GLY A 278 -3.13 -14.28 -10.67
C GLY A 278 -3.24 -15.81 -10.47
N MET A 279 -4.20 -16.22 -9.65
CA MET A 279 -4.59 -17.60 -9.44
C MET A 279 -6.12 -17.72 -9.36
N TRP A 280 -6.61 -18.93 -9.55
CA TRP A 280 -7.99 -19.28 -9.19
C TRP A 280 -8.05 -19.66 -7.71
N ASP A 281 -8.88 -18.96 -6.96
CA ASP A 281 -9.23 -19.35 -5.60
C ASP A 281 -10.41 -20.30 -5.64
N ALA A 282 -10.20 -21.52 -5.19
CA ALA A 282 -11.23 -22.57 -5.23
C ALA A 282 -12.21 -22.46 -4.05
N ASP A 283 -11.83 -21.79 -2.99
CA ASP A 283 -12.67 -21.60 -1.81
C ASP A 283 -13.65 -20.44 -2.04
N ASP A 284 -13.19 -19.34 -2.64
CA ASP A 284 -14.00 -18.17 -2.95
C ASP A 284 -14.63 -18.22 -4.35
N LEU A 285 -14.21 -19.16 -5.20
CA LEU A 285 -14.66 -19.33 -6.60
C LEU A 285 -14.42 -18.09 -7.46
N GLU A 286 -13.33 -17.41 -7.22
CA GLU A 286 -12.92 -16.21 -7.96
C GLU A 286 -11.41 -16.17 -8.27
N THR A 287 -10.99 -15.23 -9.09
CA THR A 287 -9.57 -15.00 -9.36
C THR A 287 -8.98 -14.03 -8.34
N SER A 288 -7.93 -14.47 -7.62
CA SER A 288 -7.06 -13.62 -6.82
C SER A 288 -5.84 -13.19 -7.64
N ALA A 289 -5.31 -11.99 -7.40
CA ALA A 289 -4.15 -11.47 -8.12
C ALA A 289 -3.11 -10.84 -7.19
N ALA A 290 -1.87 -10.77 -7.66
CA ALA A 290 -0.81 -10.05 -6.97
C ALA A 290 -1.16 -8.56 -6.84
N CYS A 291 -0.77 -7.94 -5.72
CA CYS A 291 -1.03 -6.54 -5.45
C CYS A 291 0.15 -5.91 -4.69
N GLY A 292 0.50 -4.66 -5.02
CA GLY A 292 1.54 -3.95 -4.29
C GLY A 292 1.13 -3.70 -2.84
N ILE A 293 0.01 -3.02 -2.62
CA ILE A 293 -0.59 -2.76 -1.31
C ILE A 293 -2.05 -3.19 -1.34
N SER A 294 -2.48 -4.00 -0.37
CA SER A 294 -3.85 -4.52 -0.28
C SER A 294 -4.38 -4.41 1.16
N ALA A 295 -5.57 -3.85 1.33
CA ALA A 295 -6.31 -3.82 2.58
C ALA A 295 -7.71 -4.38 2.39
N ASP A 296 -8.17 -5.21 3.32
CA ASP A 296 -9.57 -5.64 3.36
C ASP A 296 -10.47 -4.54 3.95
N GLY A 297 -9.88 -3.60 4.70
CA GLY A 297 -10.49 -2.36 5.19
C GLY A 297 -10.22 -1.14 4.30
N ASN A 298 -9.84 -0.03 4.93
CA ASN A 298 -9.51 1.24 4.29
C ASN A 298 -8.00 1.35 3.98
N ILE A 299 -7.66 2.27 3.07
CA ILE A 299 -6.29 2.77 2.94
C ILE A 299 -6.33 4.29 3.11
N ASP A 300 -5.53 4.82 4.04
CA ASP A 300 -5.35 6.26 4.26
C ASP A 300 -3.90 6.66 4.05
N ILE A 301 -3.64 7.54 3.08
CA ILE A 301 -2.32 8.05 2.76
C ILE A 301 -2.31 9.55 2.97
N SER A 302 -1.61 10.01 4.01
CA SER A 302 -1.45 11.41 4.35
C SER A 302 -0.03 11.96 4.16
N GLY A 303 0.94 11.08 3.83
CA GLY A 303 2.33 11.46 3.62
C GLY A 303 3.19 10.36 3.04
N GLY A 304 4.50 10.58 2.99
CA GLY A 304 5.50 9.62 2.49
C GLY A 304 5.65 9.58 0.98
N THR A 305 6.55 8.71 0.54
CA THR A 305 6.79 8.39 -0.88
C THR A 305 6.46 6.93 -1.10
N VAL A 306 5.50 6.64 -1.98
CA VAL A 306 5.01 5.29 -2.27
C VAL A 306 5.21 4.98 -3.76
N THR A 307 6.03 3.99 -4.05
CA THR A 307 6.27 3.51 -5.41
C THR A 307 5.80 2.06 -5.52
N LEU A 308 4.86 1.80 -6.43
CA LEU A 308 4.27 0.48 -6.65
C LEU A 308 4.47 0.05 -8.09
N THR A 309 5.04 -1.13 -8.29
CA THR A 309 5.22 -1.73 -9.61
C THR A 309 4.58 -3.12 -9.64
N ALA A 310 3.55 -3.31 -10.47
CA ALA A 310 2.88 -4.59 -10.66
C ALA A 310 3.04 -5.07 -12.11
N THR A 311 3.79 -6.15 -12.31
CA THR A 311 4.10 -6.67 -13.65
C THR A 311 3.42 -7.99 -13.98
N GLY A 312 2.89 -8.68 -12.96
CA GLY A 312 2.19 -9.95 -13.14
C GLY A 312 0.82 -9.79 -13.78
N SER A 313 0.35 -10.82 -14.50
CA SER A 313 -0.98 -10.79 -15.11
C SER A 313 -2.08 -10.73 -14.05
N GLY A 314 -3.06 -9.85 -14.26
CA GLY A 314 -4.13 -9.53 -13.32
C GLY A 314 -3.71 -8.63 -12.17
N GLY A 315 -2.41 -8.27 -12.08
CA GLY A 315 -1.83 -7.55 -10.95
C GLY A 315 -2.38 -6.15 -10.76
N LYS A 316 -2.35 -5.67 -9.53
CA LYS A 316 -2.79 -4.33 -9.13
C LYS A 316 -1.68 -3.60 -8.38
N GLY A 317 -1.59 -2.28 -8.57
CA GLY A 317 -0.68 -1.47 -7.76
C GLY A 317 -1.18 -1.36 -6.32
N MET A 318 -2.40 -0.87 -6.14
CA MET A 318 -3.04 -0.69 -4.83
C MET A 318 -4.50 -1.13 -4.89
N LYS A 319 -4.98 -1.79 -3.83
CA LYS A 319 -6.38 -2.20 -3.68
C LYS A 319 -6.82 -2.04 -2.23
N CYS A 320 -8.05 -1.52 -2.02
CA CYS A 320 -8.77 -1.71 -0.76
C CYS A 320 -10.24 -2.08 -1.02
N ASP A 321 -10.85 -2.77 -0.06
CA ASP A 321 -12.24 -3.21 -0.21
C ASP A 321 -13.22 -2.17 0.32
N ASN A 322 -12.74 -1.16 1.06
CA ASN A 322 -13.56 -0.08 1.56
C ASN A 322 -13.12 1.28 0.97
N VAL A 323 -12.78 2.28 1.76
CA VAL A 323 -12.46 3.63 1.29
C VAL A 323 -10.95 3.82 1.15
N LEU A 324 -10.52 4.31 -0.02
CA LEU A 324 -9.19 4.85 -0.21
C LEU A 324 -9.22 6.36 -0.03
N THR A 325 -8.42 6.89 0.89
CA THR A 325 -8.22 8.33 1.10
C THR A 325 -6.78 8.72 0.81
N ILE A 326 -6.57 9.69 -0.08
CA ILE A 326 -5.27 10.30 -0.33
C ILE A 326 -5.38 11.79 -0.01
N SER A 327 -4.74 12.21 1.07
CA SER A 327 -4.69 13.59 1.52
C SER A 327 -3.30 14.23 1.41
N GLY A 328 -2.27 13.43 1.12
CA GLY A 328 -0.88 13.86 0.97
C GLY A 328 0.02 12.76 0.42
N GLY A 329 1.34 13.02 0.39
CA GLY A 329 2.36 12.09 -0.10
C GLY A 329 2.59 12.15 -1.62
N ASP A 330 3.65 11.42 -2.04
CA ASP A 330 4.05 11.25 -3.44
C ASP A 330 3.85 9.79 -3.84
N ILE A 331 2.82 9.51 -4.63
CA ILE A 331 2.41 8.14 -4.98
C ILE A 331 2.66 7.90 -6.46
N THR A 332 3.46 6.89 -6.79
CA THR A 332 3.72 6.47 -8.16
C THR A 332 3.34 5.00 -8.34
N VAL A 333 2.46 4.72 -9.29
CA VAL A 333 1.96 3.37 -9.57
C VAL A 333 2.21 3.03 -11.04
N SER A 334 2.85 1.89 -11.29
CA SER A 334 3.05 1.33 -12.63
C SER A 334 2.52 -0.10 -12.69
N THR A 335 1.55 -0.35 -13.58
CA THR A 335 0.99 -1.68 -13.79
C THR A 335 1.11 -2.07 -15.25
N THR A 336 1.89 -3.12 -15.52
CA THR A 336 2.20 -3.56 -16.89
C THR A 336 1.74 -4.99 -17.21
N GLY A 337 1.11 -5.67 -16.24
CA GLY A 337 0.58 -7.03 -16.40
C GLY A 337 -0.51 -7.12 -17.47
N ALA A 338 -0.68 -8.30 -18.05
CA ALA A 338 -1.77 -8.59 -18.97
C ALA A 338 -3.04 -8.97 -18.21
N LEU A 339 -4.19 -8.99 -18.90
CA LEU A 339 -5.43 -9.52 -18.36
C LEU A 339 -5.28 -11.01 -18.05
N TYR A 340 -5.58 -11.38 -16.81
CA TYR A 340 -5.56 -12.76 -16.32
C TYR A 340 -6.97 -13.39 -16.39
N TYR A 341 -7.06 -14.63 -16.86
CA TYR A 341 -8.29 -15.40 -16.87
C TYR A 341 -8.05 -16.78 -16.27
N ASN A 342 -8.95 -17.21 -15.40
CA ASN A 342 -8.99 -18.58 -14.91
C ASN A 342 -10.41 -18.90 -14.38
N ASN A 343 -11.02 -19.98 -14.87
CA ASN A 343 -12.35 -20.44 -14.45
C ASN A 343 -12.31 -21.75 -13.65
N GLY A 344 -11.18 -22.04 -13.02
CA GLY A 344 -10.93 -23.27 -12.28
C GLY A 344 -10.56 -24.48 -13.15
N THR A 345 -10.71 -24.38 -14.47
CA THR A 345 -10.35 -25.47 -15.41
C THR A 345 -9.40 -25.02 -16.53
N THR A 346 -9.47 -23.76 -16.91
CA THR A 346 -8.66 -23.17 -17.99
C THR A 346 -8.04 -21.89 -17.50
N GLU A 347 -6.71 -21.83 -17.57
CA GLU A 347 -5.92 -20.64 -17.23
C GLU A 347 -5.38 -19.96 -18.49
N ASN A 348 -5.40 -18.63 -18.52
CA ASN A 348 -4.75 -17.82 -19.53
C ASN A 348 -4.16 -16.55 -18.92
N THR A 349 -2.84 -16.45 -18.90
CA THR A 349 -2.10 -15.32 -18.33
C THR A 349 -1.99 -14.11 -19.26
N ASN A 350 -2.51 -14.19 -20.47
CA ASN A 350 -2.60 -13.10 -21.44
C ASN A 350 -3.90 -13.21 -22.22
N TYR A 351 -5.02 -13.09 -21.50
CA TYR A 351 -6.34 -13.26 -22.11
C TYR A 351 -6.67 -12.11 -23.04
N THR A 352 -7.02 -12.46 -24.27
CA THR A 352 -7.34 -11.50 -25.35
C THR A 352 -8.80 -11.61 -25.81
N GLY A 353 -9.58 -12.50 -25.19
CA GLY A 353 -11.01 -12.66 -25.49
C GLY A 353 -11.83 -11.45 -25.03
N ASN A 354 -13.07 -11.37 -25.51
CA ASN A 354 -14.04 -10.40 -25.02
C ASN A 354 -14.49 -10.78 -23.59
N THR A 355 -14.55 -9.83 -22.69
CA THR A 355 -14.98 -10.00 -21.28
C THR A 355 -16.44 -9.70 -21.04
N ASP A 356 -17.17 -9.08 -21.98
CA ASP A 356 -18.56 -8.61 -21.78
C ASP A 356 -19.56 -9.70 -21.37
N ASN A 357 -19.31 -10.93 -21.81
CA ASN A 357 -20.16 -12.08 -21.48
C ASN A 357 -19.43 -13.15 -20.64
N VAL A 358 -18.31 -12.80 -20.04
CA VAL A 358 -17.54 -13.67 -19.15
C VAL A 358 -17.89 -13.31 -17.72
N ASN A 359 -18.11 -14.32 -16.85
CA ASN A 359 -18.28 -14.05 -15.43
C ASN A 359 -17.08 -13.28 -14.89
N SER A 360 -17.34 -12.17 -14.19
CA SER A 360 -16.29 -11.28 -13.63
C SER A 360 -15.36 -12.00 -12.67
N ASP A 361 -15.81 -13.07 -12.01
CA ASP A 361 -15.00 -13.84 -11.07
C ASP A 361 -13.89 -14.66 -11.77
N TYR A 362 -14.05 -14.88 -13.09
CA TYR A 362 -13.10 -15.66 -13.89
C TYR A 362 -11.91 -14.86 -14.42
N TYR A 363 -11.92 -13.54 -14.27
CA TYR A 363 -10.79 -12.74 -14.73
C TYR A 363 -10.38 -11.64 -13.75
N SER A 364 -9.11 -11.31 -13.76
CA SER A 364 -8.56 -10.16 -13.06
C SER A 364 -7.95 -9.21 -14.06
N SER A 365 -8.54 -8.02 -14.20
CA SER A 365 -7.94 -6.94 -14.97
C SER A 365 -6.84 -6.27 -14.16
N PRO A 366 -5.70 -5.95 -14.79
CA PRO A 366 -4.70 -5.10 -14.15
C PRO A 366 -5.30 -3.75 -13.82
N LYS A 367 -4.95 -3.17 -12.67
CA LYS A 367 -5.40 -1.84 -12.25
C LYS A 367 -4.23 -1.08 -11.64
N GLY A 368 -4.19 0.22 -11.84
CA GLY A 368 -3.27 1.06 -11.08
C GLY A 368 -3.72 1.12 -9.62
N ILE A 369 -4.85 1.76 -9.36
CA ILE A 369 -5.44 1.90 -8.03
C ILE A 369 -6.91 1.48 -8.09
N LYS A 370 -7.35 0.66 -7.13
CA LYS A 370 -8.73 0.21 -7.03
C LYS A 370 -9.26 0.38 -5.60
N ALA A 371 -10.48 0.91 -5.44
CA ALA A 371 -11.13 1.02 -4.14
C ALA A 371 -12.61 0.62 -4.20
N GLY A 372 -13.09 0.07 -3.09
CA GLY A 372 -14.47 -0.34 -2.91
C GLY A 372 -14.82 -1.69 -3.50
N LEU A 373 -16.02 -2.14 -3.17
CA LEU A 373 -16.58 -3.42 -3.59
C LEU A 373 -17.89 -3.23 -4.35
N LYS A 374 -18.09 -4.09 -5.35
CA LYS A 374 -19.37 -4.32 -6.02
C LYS A 374 -19.78 -5.76 -5.74
N THR A 375 -20.83 -5.94 -4.96
CA THR A 375 -21.30 -7.26 -4.52
C THR A 375 -22.64 -7.58 -5.14
N GLN A 376 -22.79 -8.75 -5.73
CA GLN A 376 -24.06 -9.22 -6.26
C GLN A 376 -24.96 -9.72 -5.14
N VAL A 377 -26.17 -9.19 -5.05
CA VAL A 377 -27.19 -9.60 -4.10
C VAL A 377 -28.46 -9.99 -4.88
N GLY A 378 -28.65 -11.27 -5.11
CA GLY A 378 -29.70 -11.76 -5.99
C GLY A 378 -29.48 -11.32 -7.44
N ASN A 379 -30.42 -10.56 -8.00
CA ASN A 379 -30.32 -10.01 -9.36
C ASN A 379 -29.87 -8.53 -9.39
N SER A 380 -29.47 -7.98 -8.25
CA SER A 380 -29.04 -6.59 -8.11
C SER A 380 -27.60 -6.53 -7.60
N TYR A 381 -26.98 -5.35 -7.72
CA TYR A 381 -25.66 -5.09 -7.17
C TYR A 381 -25.75 -4.07 -6.04
N THR A 382 -24.93 -4.26 -5.01
CA THR A 382 -24.66 -3.27 -3.98
C THR A 382 -23.23 -2.77 -4.14
N TYR A 383 -23.03 -1.50 -3.79
CA TYR A 383 -21.74 -0.82 -3.90
C TYR A 383 -21.36 -0.29 -2.52
N SER A 384 -20.11 -0.50 -2.13
CA SER A 384 -19.58 -0.01 -0.85
C SER A 384 -18.18 0.56 -1.02
N GLY A 385 -17.72 1.31 -0.01
CA GLY A 385 -16.44 1.99 -0.07
C GLY A 385 -16.45 3.17 -1.03
N GLY A 386 -15.32 3.47 -1.63
CA GLY A 386 -15.16 4.57 -2.56
C GLY A 386 -13.76 5.15 -2.55
N MET A 387 -13.59 6.32 -3.17
CA MET A 387 -12.27 6.97 -3.22
C MET A 387 -12.39 8.47 -2.99
N VAL A 388 -11.47 9.01 -2.19
CA VAL A 388 -11.35 10.43 -1.89
C VAL A 388 -9.90 10.88 -2.09
N ILE A 389 -9.66 11.85 -2.98
CA ILE A 389 -8.35 12.45 -3.19
C ILE A 389 -8.45 13.94 -2.90
N SER A 390 -7.81 14.39 -1.83
CA SER A 390 -7.84 15.79 -1.38
C SER A 390 -6.47 16.47 -1.40
N GLY A 391 -5.39 15.74 -1.69
CA GLY A 391 -4.03 16.27 -1.70
C GLY A 391 -3.01 15.30 -2.28
N GLY A 392 -1.73 15.63 -2.15
CA GLY A 392 -0.61 14.83 -2.62
C GLY A 392 -0.36 14.89 -4.13
N THR A 393 0.63 14.10 -4.56
CA THR A 393 0.94 13.87 -5.97
C THR A 393 0.67 12.40 -6.30
N VAL A 394 -0.19 12.13 -7.27
CA VAL A 394 -0.58 10.77 -7.66
C VAL A 394 -0.26 10.56 -9.13
N LYS A 395 0.68 9.65 -9.42
CA LYS A 395 1.07 9.28 -10.79
C LYS A 395 0.71 7.83 -11.03
N VAL A 396 -0.09 7.57 -12.07
CA VAL A 396 -0.51 6.22 -12.43
C VAL A 396 -0.24 5.96 -13.90
N SER A 397 0.40 4.83 -14.18
CA SER A 397 0.60 4.35 -15.55
C SER A 397 0.17 2.89 -15.65
N THR A 398 -0.71 2.58 -16.60
CA THR A 398 -1.12 1.20 -16.89
C THR A 398 -0.97 0.92 -18.39
N THR A 399 -0.51 -0.29 -18.76
CA THR A 399 -0.27 -0.65 -20.16
C THR A 399 -0.93 -1.97 -20.56
N GLY A 400 -1.44 -2.74 -19.61
CA GLY A 400 -2.14 -4.00 -19.88
C GLY A 400 -3.53 -3.79 -20.45
N ARG A 401 -4.03 -4.75 -21.22
CA ARG A 401 -5.42 -4.72 -21.72
C ARG A 401 -6.42 -4.68 -20.56
N ASN A 402 -7.48 -3.91 -20.69
CA ASN A 402 -8.49 -3.63 -19.65
C ASN A 402 -7.88 -3.07 -18.35
N ALA A 403 -6.71 -2.40 -18.48
CA ALA A 403 -6.03 -1.82 -17.33
C ALA A 403 -6.41 -0.35 -17.17
N GLU A 404 -7.36 -0.09 -16.30
CA GLU A 404 -7.74 1.25 -15.89
C GLU A 404 -6.66 1.87 -14.98
N GLY A 405 -6.54 3.19 -15.02
CA GLY A 405 -5.63 3.91 -14.15
C GLY A 405 -6.12 3.88 -12.70
N ILE A 406 -7.28 4.48 -12.47
CA ILE A 406 -7.97 4.52 -11.17
C ILE A 406 -9.39 3.97 -11.34
N GLU A 407 -9.77 3.03 -10.50
CA GLU A 407 -11.11 2.44 -10.46
C GLU A 407 -11.72 2.59 -9.07
N SER A 408 -12.88 3.23 -8.96
CA SER A 408 -13.73 3.20 -7.77
C SER A 408 -14.97 2.33 -8.00
N LYS A 409 -15.20 1.37 -7.14
CA LYS A 409 -16.41 0.53 -7.21
C LYS A 409 -17.66 1.20 -6.63
N ASN A 410 -17.53 2.42 -6.16
CA ASN A 410 -18.65 3.24 -5.70
C ASN A 410 -18.43 4.68 -6.15
N TYR A 411 -18.42 5.66 -5.26
CA TYR A 411 -18.18 7.08 -5.58
C TYR A 411 -16.68 7.40 -5.71
N LEU A 412 -16.38 8.48 -6.42
CA LEU A 412 -15.04 9.05 -6.48
C LEU A 412 -15.10 10.56 -6.31
N ASP A 413 -14.41 11.11 -5.30
CA ASP A 413 -14.35 12.53 -5.00
C ASP A 413 -12.92 13.05 -5.08
N ILE A 414 -12.68 14.04 -5.96
CA ILE A 414 -11.39 14.73 -6.09
C ILE A 414 -11.59 16.19 -5.71
N SER A 415 -10.90 16.63 -4.65
CA SER A 415 -10.96 18.01 -4.17
C SER A 415 -9.60 18.71 -4.14
N GLY A 416 -8.49 18.00 -4.41
CA GLY A 416 -7.14 18.54 -4.38
C GLY A 416 -6.10 17.61 -4.98
N GLY A 417 -4.83 17.97 -4.84
CA GLY A 417 -3.69 17.21 -5.33
C GLY A 417 -3.32 17.45 -6.80
N GLU A 418 -2.20 16.87 -7.22
CA GLU A 418 -1.79 16.77 -8.62
C GLU A 418 -1.86 15.30 -9.05
N ILE A 419 -2.80 14.99 -9.95
CA ILE A 419 -3.11 13.63 -10.38
C ILE A 419 -2.78 13.50 -11.85
N TYR A 420 -1.88 12.58 -12.20
CA TYR A 420 -1.37 12.35 -13.55
C TYR A 420 -1.54 10.89 -13.94
N ILE A 421 -2.45 10.60 -14.86
CA ILE A 421 -2.83 9.24 -15.23
C ILE A 421 -2.65 9.02 -16.73
N ASN A 422 -1.90 7.98 -17.09
CA ASN A 422 -1.83 7.41 -18.42
C ASN A 422 -2.28 5.96 -18.36
N ALA A 423 -3.45 5.65 -18.84
CA ALA A 423 -4.01 4.31 -18.82
C ALA A 423 -4.12 3.68 -20.20
N TYR A 424 -4.18 2.35 -20.23
CA TYR A 424 -4.53 1.60 -21.43
C TYR A 424 -6.04 1.66 -21.70
N ASP A 425 -6.83 1.39 -20.67
CA ASP A 425 -8.28 1.46 -20.64
C ASP A 425 -8.69 2.82 -20.05
N ASP A 426 -9.77 2.94 -19.28
CA ASP A 426 -10.15 4.23 -18.72
C ASP A 426 -9.04 4.87 -17.88
N GLY A 427 -8.85 6.17 -18.05
CA GLY A 427 -7.97 6.92 -17.16
C GLY A 427 -8.49 6.82 -15.73
N ILE A 428 -9.75 7.20 -15.54
CA ILE A 428 -10.49 7.07 -14.28
C ILE A 428 -11.85 6.45 -14.57
N ASN A 429 -12.23 5.45 -13.77
CA ASN A 429 -13.55 4.84 -13.80
C ASN A 429 -14.22 4.90 -12.41
N SER A 430 -15.51 5.26 -12.37
CA SER A 430 -16.34 5.22 -11.17
C SER A 430 -17.64 4.48 -11.41
N ALA A 431 -17.93 3.48 -10.56
CA ALA A 431 -19.17 2.71 -10.70
C ALA A 431 -20.45 3.50 -10.30
N GLN A 432 -20.31 4.63 -9.62
CA GLN A 432 -21.38 5.55 -9.24
C GLN A 432 -20.96 6.99 -9.58
N ASP A 433 -21.54 7.97 -8.90
CA ASP A 433 -21.26 9.38 -9.15
C ASP A 433 -19.78 9.73 -8.91
N MET A 434 -19.26 10.64 -9.74
CA MET A 434 -17.93 11.22 -9.63
C MET A 434 -18.02 12.72 -9.44
N THR A 435 -17.26 13.25 -8.46
CA THR A 435 -17.18 14.70 -8.21
C THR A 435 -15.74 15.18 -8.27
N ILE A 436 -15.47 16.17 -9.12
CA ILE A 436 -14.19 16.87 -9.17
C ILE A 436 -14.44 18.32 -8.79
N SER A 437 -13.97 18.73 -7.62
CA SER A 437 -14.20 20.06 -7.06
C SER A 437 -12.93 20.90 -6.90
N GLY A 438 -11.74 20.31 -7.13
CA GLY A 438 -10.46 21.01 -7.00
C GLY A 438 -9.29 20.18 -7.51
N GLY A 439 -8.08 20.72 -7.31
CA GLY A 439 -6.83 20.07 -7.72
C GLY A 439 -6.52 20.19 -9.22
N TYR A 440 -5.53 19.41 -9.62
CA TYR A 440 -5.02 19.33 -10.99
C TYR A 440 -5.14 17.88 -11.45
N LEU A 441 -5.94 17.62 -12.44
CA LEU A 441 -6.18 16.29 -12.97
C LEU A 441 -5.80 16.21 -14.45
N TYR A 442 -4.89 15.32 -14.79
CA TYR A 442 -4.64 14.82 -16.11
C TYR A 442 -5.07 13.35 -16.16
N ALA A 443 -6.04 13.03 -17.01
CA ALA A 443 -6.53 11.67 -17.18
C ALA A 443 -6.55 11.33 -18.67
N ARG A 444 -5.67 10.38 -19.08
CA ARG A 444 -5.57 9.94 -20.47
C ARG A 444 -5.85 8.46 -20.56
N SER A 445 -6.71 8.10 -21.50
CA SER A 445 -6.86 6.74 -22.00
C SER A 445 -6.21 6.57 -23.39
N ALA A 446 -5.66 5.38 -23.64
CA ALA A 446 -5.18 4.99 -24.95
C ALA A 446 -6.25 4.29 -25.79
N ASN A 447 -7.25 3.62 -25.18
CA ASN A 447 -8.21 2.77 -25.87
C ASN A 447 -9.66 2.94 -25.43
N ASN A 448 -9.94 3.75 -24.42
CA ASN A 448 -11.27 3.97 -23.88
C ASN A 448 -11.43 5.45 -23.45
N ASP A 449 -12.19 5.75 -22.39
CA ASP A 449 -12.49 7.11 -21.96
C ASP A 449 -11.41 7.69 -21.04
N GLY A 450 -11.18 9.00 -21.13
CA GLY A 450 -10.29 9.69 -20.20
C GLY A 450 -10.83 9.63 -18.78
N ILE A 451 -12.11 9.95 -18.62
CA ILE A 451 -12.88 9.89 -17.39
C ILE A 451 -14.22 9.24 -17.73
N ASP A 452 -14.56 8.15 -17.03
CA ASP A 452 -15.83 7.44 -17.16
C ASP A 452 -16.54 7.31 -15.81
N ALA A 453 -17.87 7.46 -15.80
CA ALA A 453 -18.69 7.15 -14.64
C ALA A 453 -20.01 6.48 -15.05
N ASN A 454 -20.32 5.36 -14.39
CA ASN A 454 -21.65 4.76 -14.50
C ASN A 454 -22.75 5.62 -13.79
N GLY A 455 -22.34 6.61 -13.00
CA GLY A 455 -23.17 7.66 -12.40
C GLY A 455 -23.09 8.99 -13.14
N ASN A 456 -23.39 10.08 -12.43
CA ASN A 456 -23.16 11.42 -12.96
C ASN A 456 -21.71 11.87 -12.74
N VAL A 457 -21.19 12.72 -13.62
CA VAL A 457 -19.91 13.40 -13.45
C VAL A 457 -20.16 14.88 -13.12
N TYR A 458 -19.72 15.33 -11.96
CA TYR A 458 -19.83 16.70 -11.49
C TYR A 458 -18.46 17.39 -11.54
N LEU A 459 -18.26 18.30 -12.50
CA LEU A 459 -17.07 19.14 -12.63
C LEU A 459 -17.36 20.48 -11.97
N ASN A 460 -16.99 20.60 -10.70
CA ASN A 460 -17.32 21.77 -9.88
C ASN A 460 -16.13 22.74 -9.73
N GLY A 461 -14.90 22.31 -10.04
CA GLY A 461 -13.69 23.12 -9.86
C GLY A 461 -12.40 22.42 -10.32
N GLY A 462 -11.26 23.05 -10.06
CA GLY A 462 -9.94 22.55 -10.42
C GLY A 462 -9.57 22.77 -11.90
N LEU A 463 -8.44 22.18 -12.31
CA LEU A 463 -8.04 22.02 -13.70
C LEU A 463 -8.19 20.56 -14.09
N VAL A 464 -9.07 20.26 -15.01
CA VAL A 464 -9.28 18.91 -15.57
C VAL A 464 -8.81 18.90 -17.02
N TYR A 465 -7.77 18.15 -17.29
CA TYR A 465 -7.28 17.86 -18.63
C TYR A 465 -7.51 16.39 -18.95
N ALA A 466 -8.62 16.07 -19.58
CA ALA A 466 -9.03 14.73 -19.92
C ALA A 466 -8.80 14.45 -21.41
N ILE A 467 -8.39 13.22 -21.72
CA ILE A 467 -8.07 12.76 -23.08
C ILE A 467 -8.64 11.38 -23.28
N GLY A 468 -9.65 11.26 -24.12
CA GLY A 468 -10.20 9.99 -24.55
C GLY A 468 -9.48 9.40 -25.76
N ALA A 469 -9.69 8.13 -26.01
CA ALA A 469 -9.27 7.47 -27.23
C ALA A 469 -10.08 7.96 -28.43
N ARG A 470 -9.95 7.24 -29.55
CA ARG A 470 -10.70 7.58 -30.76
C ARG A 470 -12.17 7.23 -30.60
N SER A 471 -13.05 8.12 -31.09
CA SER A 471 -14.50 7.87 -31.18
C SER A 471 -14.85 6.40 -31.54
N PRO A 472 -15.79 5.76 -30.81
CA PRO A 472 -16.85 6.44 -30.03
C PRO A 472 -16.45 6.96 -28.64
N GLU A 473 -15.27 6.65 -28.17
CA GLU A 473 -14.79 6.98 -26.84
C GLU A 473 -14.62 8.50 -26.63
N LEU A 474 -14.79 8.96 -25.42
CA LEU A 474 -14.82 10.37 -25.04
C LEU A 474 -13.68 10.75 -24.07
N ALA A 475 -13.41 12.04 -23.94
CA ALA A 475 -12.55 12.51 -22.87
C ALA A 475 -13.24 12.45 -21.50
N ILE A 476 -14.56 12.74 -21.46
CA ILE A 476 -15.36 12.67 -20.24
C ILE A 476 -16.73 12.09 -20.59
N ASP A 477 -17.01 10.92 -20.04
CA ASP A 477 -18.26 10.20 -20.24
C ASP A 477 -19.06 10.03 -18.95
N ALA A 478 -20.35 9.84 -19.09
CA ALA A 478 -21.31 9.48 -18.05
C ALA A 478 -22.38 8.58 -18.65
N ASN A 479 -22.91 7.62 -17.91
CA ASN A 479 -23.87 6.61 -18.39
C ASN A 479 -25.19 7.25 -18.86
N SER A 480 -25.18 7.83 -20.06
CA SER A 480 -26.33 8.49 -20.66
C SER A 480 -27.48 7.53 -20.97
N GLU A 481 -27.23 6.23 -21.14
CA GLU A 481 -28.22 5.16 -21.30
C GLU A 481 -29.14 5.06 -20.07
N GLU A 482 -28.58 5.30 -18.87
CA GLU A 482 -29.32 5.39 -17.62
C GLU A 482 -29.71 6.82 -17.23
N GLN A 483 -29.67 7.76 -18.19
CA GLN A 483 -30.01 9.19 -18.02
C GLN A 483 -29.05 9.93 -17.07
N LYS A 484 -27.85 9.43 -16.88
CA LYS A 484 -26.78 10.13 -16.19
C LYS A 484 -26.20 11.22 -17.09
N LYS A 485 -25.48 12.18 -16.50
CA LYS A 485 -24.98 13.36 -17.22
C LYS A 485 -23.65 13.86 -16.70
N VAL A 486 -22.93 14.50 -17.57
CA VAL A 486 -21.82 15.37 -17.20
C VAL A 486 -22.38 16.77 -16.86
N TYR A 487 -22.05 17.28 -15.68
CA TYR A 487 -22.37 18.63 -15.21
C TYR A 487 -21.09 19.45 -15.12
N VAL A 488 -20.96 20.46 -15.96
CA VAL A 488 -19.83 21.40 -15.93
C VAL A 488 -20.28 22.66 -15.18
N ASN A 489 -19.99 22.71 -13.89
CA ASN A 489 -20.44 23.77 -13.00
C ASN A 489 -19.34 24.80 -12.71
N GLY A 490 -18.08 24.42 -12.84
CA GLY A 490 -16.92 25.26 -12.51
C GLY A 490 -15.60 24.67 -12.98
N GLY A 491 -14.48 25.35 -12.67
CA GLY A 491 -13.14 24.93 -13.02
C GLY A 491 -12.71 25.24 -14.45
N ILE A 492 -11.55 24.71 -14.82
CA ILE A 492 -11.00 24.77 -16.16
C ILE A 492 -11.02 23.36 -16.71
N ILE A 493 -11.80 23.15 -17.77
CA ILE A 493 -12.00 21.83 -18.36
C ILE A 493 -11.41 21.85 -19.77
N ILE A 494 -10.49 20.96 -20.04
CA ILE A 494 -9.89 20.70 -21.36
C ILE A 494 -10.14 19.23 -21.67
N ALA A 495 -11.08 18.95 -22.56
CA ALA A 495 -11.50 17.59 -22.90
C ALA A 495 -11.19 17.30 -24.38
N VAL A 496 -10.05 16.63 -24.63
CA VAL A 496 -9.62 16.21 -25.96
C VAL A 496 -10.25 14.86 -26.31
N GLY A 497 -11.23 14.87 -27.17
CA GLY A 497 -12.16 13.78 -27.47
C GLY A 497 -13.62 14.18 -27.20
N GLY A 498 -13.84 15.33 -26.54
CA GLY A 498 -15.17 15.83 -26.23
C GLY A 498 -15.71 15.34 -24.89
N ILE A 499 -16.96 15.68 -24.62
CA ILE A 499 -17.71 15.25 -23.43
C ILE A 499 -19.02 14.62 -23.88
N GLU A 500 -19.66 13.81 -23.00
CA GLU A 500 -20.92 13.11 -23.27
C GLU A 500 -22.01 14.06 -23.80
N ASN A 501 -22.78 13.55 -24.75
CA ASN A 501 -23.90 14.28 -25.35
C ASN A 501 -25.01 14.54 -24.31
N GLY A 502 -25.56 15.76 -24.33
CA GLY A 502 -26.60 16.15 -23.36
C GLY A 502 -26.04 16.60 -22.01
N ALA A 503 -24.73 16.83 -21.91
CA ALA A 503 -24.10 17.45 -20.74
C ALA A 503 -24.79 18.79 -20.40
N THR A 504 -24.85 19.08 -19.10
CA THR A 504 -25.33 20.38 -18.59
C THR A 504 -24.12 21.27 -18.32
N VAL A 505 -23.99 22.33 -19.09
CA VAL A 505 -22.85 23.27 -18.99
C VAL A 505 -23.32 24.60 -18.42
N ASN A 506 -22.87 24.94 -17.23
CA ASN A 506 -23.28 26.11 -16.47
C ASN A 506 -22.26 27.27 -16.51
N GLN A 507 -21.19 27.15 -17.29
CA GLN A 507 -20.18 28.18 -17.48
C GLN A 507 -19.81 28.33 -18.97
N PRO A 508 -19.14 29.43 -19.38
CA PRO A 508 -18.74 29.66 -20.77
C PRO A 508 -17.86 28.50 -21.30
N TYR A 509 -18.07 28.17 -22.58
CA TYR A 509 -17.28 27.14 -23.24
C TYR A 509 -17.09 27.42 -24.74
N ILE A 510 -16.11 26.73 -25.33
CA ILE A 510 -15.91 26.63 -26.77
C ILE A 510 -15.77 25.16 -27.16
N GLN A 511 -16.10 24.87 -28.42
CA GLN A 511 -15.80 23.59 -29.06
C GLN A 511 -14.92 23.84 -30.27
N SER A 512 -13.85 23.02 -30.42
CA SER A 512 -12.92 23.10 -31.55
C SER A 512 -12.78 21.74 -32.19
N THR A 513 -12.78 21.72 -33.53
CA THR A 513 -12.56 20.48 -34.31
C THR A 513 -11.16 20.41 -34.92
N SER A 514 -10.26 21.31 -34.55
CA SER A 514 -8.98 21.52 -35.23
C SER A 514 -7.80 21.48 -34.26
N ILE A 515 -7.67 20.42 -33.44
CA ILE A 515 -6.46 20.20 -32.65
C ILE A 515 -5.57 19.20 -33.37
N SER A 516 -4.27 19.51 -33.44
CA SER A 516 -3.25 18.63 -33.99
C SER A 516 -2.60 17.81 -32.87
N SER A 517 -2.14 16.61 -33.19
CA SER A 517 -1.29 15.79 -32.30
C SER A 517 0.03 16.49 -31.96
N ASP A 518 0.60 16.13 -30.82
CA ASP A 518 1.93 16.54 -30.37
C ASP A 518 2.16 18.06 -30.51
N SER A 519 1.14 18.85 -30.20
CA SER A 519 1.11 20.29 -30.44
C SER A 519 0.70 21.05 -29.20
N TRP A 520 1.35 22.19 -29.00
CA TRP A 520 1.00 23.10 -27.92
C TRP A 520 -0.18 23.99 -28.28
N TYR A 521 -1.05 24.18 -27.29
CA TYR A 521 -2.16 25.11 -27.34
C TYR A 521 -2.21 25.94 -26.07
N THR A 522 -2.74 27.14 -26.15
CA THR A 522 -3.00 28.01 -24.99
C THR A 522 -4.47 28.40 -24.96
N VAL A 523 -5.11 28.11 -23.83
CA VAL A 523 -6.45 28.63 -23.49
C VAL A 523 -6.26 29.89 -22.65
N THR A 524 -6.87 31.00 -23.07
CA THR A 524 -6.91 32.23 -22.28
C THR A 524 -8.34 32.53 -21.86
N PHE A 525 -8.55 33.05 -20.64
CA PHE A 525 -9.84 33.38 -20.07
C PHE A 525 -9.63 34.46 -18.99
N GLY A 526 -10.23 35.64 -19.17
CA GLY A 526 -9.88 36.82 -18.39
C GLY A 526 -8.36 37.11 -18.44
N ASP A 527 -7.75 37.31 -17.29
CA ASP A 527 -6.30 37.55 -17.15
C ASP A 527 -5.48 36.27 -16.99
N ASN A 528 -6.11 35.12 -17.15
CA ASN A 528 -5.52 33.82 -16.89
C ASN A 528 -5.28 33.01 -18.15
N ALA A 529 -4.31 32.09 -18.12
CA ALA A 529 -4.00 31.23 -19.24
C ALA A 529 -3.52 29.85 -18.80
N VAL A 530 -3.86 28.84 -19.59
CA VAL A 530 -3.38 27.47 -19.47
C VAL A 530 -2.81 27.01 -20.80
N ALA A 531 -1.53 26.67 -20.84
CA ALA A 531 -0.95 26.00 -22.01
C ALA A 531 -0.92 24.48 -21.78
N PHE A 532 -1.28 23.71 -22.79
CA PHE A 532 -1.32 22.25 -22.73
C PHE A 532 -0.75 21.64 -24.02
N LEU A 533 -0.06 20.51 -23.86
CA LEU A 533 0.48 19.72 -24.95
C LEU A 533 -0.51 18.60 -25.28
N THR A 534 -1.01 18.58 -26.52
CA THR A 534 -1.84 17.44 -26.98
C THR A 534 -0.99 16.19 -27.13
N PRO A 535 -1.51 15.01 -26.75
CA PRO A 535 -0.77 13.74 -26.97
C PRO A 535 -0.75 13.38 -28.46
N THR A 536 0.05 12.38 -28.80
CA THR A 536 -0.06 11.71 -30.09
C THR A 536 -1.46 11.13 -30.24
N ILE A 537 -2.24 11.68 -31.13
CA ILE A 537 -3.58 11.19 -31.47
C ILE A 537 -3.40 10.17 -32.58
N SER A 538 -3.65 8.90 -32.33
CA SER A 538 -3.54 7.85 -33.32
C SER A 538 -4.53 8.06 -34.46
N THR A 539 -4.03 8.38 -35.66
CA THR A 539 -4.84 8.51 -36.88
C THR A 539 -4.97 7.18 -37.65
N GLY A 540 -4.34 6.11 -37.16
CA GLY A 540 -4.30 4.82 -37.80
C GLY A 540 -5.48 3.94 -37.42
N GLY A 541 -6.25 3.50 -38.42
CA GLY A 541 -7.24 2.45 -38.26
C GLY A 541 -6.57 1.14 -37.86
N GLY A 542 -6.76 0.70 -36.59
CA GLY A 542 -6.42 -0.64 -36.16
C GLY A 542 -7.34 -1.64 -36.84
N PRO A 543 -6.84 -2.85 -37.23
CA PRO A 543 -7.71 -3.89 -37.73
C PRO A 543 -8.40 -4.58 -36.57
N GLY A 544 -9.70 -4.43 -36.47
CA GLY A 544 -10.49 -5.34 -35.65
C GLY A 544 -11.55 -4.71 -34.78
N GLY A 545 -12.56 -4.14 -35.41
CA GLY A 545 -13.87 -4.07 -34.75
C GLY A 545 -14.39 -5.50 -34.60
N GLY A 546 -14.36 -6.06 -33.37
CA GLY A 546 -15.17 -7.22 -33.04
C GLY A 546 -16.64 -6.82 -33.10
N PRO A 547 -17.58 -7.73 -33.44
CA PRO A 547 -19.00 -7.44 -33.39
C PRO A 547 -19.45 -7.52 -31.93
N GLY A 548 -19.49 -6.40 -31.25
CA GLY A 548 -19.97 -6.26 -29.88
C GLY A 548 -20.57 -4.88 -29.71
N GLY A 549 -21.91 -4.85 -29.53
CA GLY A 549 -22.71 -3.79 -29.00
C GLY A 549 -22.55 -2.40 -29.60
N GLY A 550 -23.10 -2.16 -30.80
CA GLY A 550 -23.15 -0.82 -31.33
C GLY A 550 -24.10 0.06 -30.53
N HIS A 551 -23.57 1.05 -29.88
CA HIS A 551 -24.30 2.26 -29.57
C HIS A 551 -23.95 3.31 -30.61
N GLY A 552 -24.68 3.24 -31.75
CA GLY A 552 -24.54 4.15 -32.85
C GLY A 552 -25.25 5.46 -32.55
N GLY A 553 -24.57 6.40 -31.93
CA GLY A 553 -24.87 7.81 -32.07
C GLY A 553 -24.42 8.30 -33.44
N PRO A 554 -25.08 9.35 -34.06
CA PRO A 554 -24.69 9.85 -35.36
C PRO A 554 -23.25 10.36 -35.31
N GLY A 555 -22.38 9.76 -36.12
CA GLY A 555 -20.94 9.95 -36.18
C GLY A 555 -20.48 11.38 -36.04
N GLY A 556 -19.96 11.70 -34.90
CA GLY A 556 -19.18 12.89 -34.63
C GLY A 556 -17.74 12.69 -35.05
N ASN A 557 -17.17 13.65 -35.70
CA ASN A 557 -15.81 13.68 -36.14
C ASN A 557 -14.85 13.57 -34.92
N SER A 558 -13.97 12.61 -34.93
CA SER A 558 -13.06 12.13 -33.86
C SER A 558 -11.97 13.12 -33.42
N SER A 559 -12.23 14.40 -33.44
CA SER A 559 -11.28 15.45 -33.01
C SER A 559 -11.97 16.64 -32.36
N SER A 560 -13.16 16.47 -31.79
CA SER A 560 -13.81 17.56 -31.05
C SER A 560 -13.11 17.74 -29.70
N THR A 561 -12.70 18.96 -29.42
CA THR A 561 -12.19 19.36 -28.11
C THR A 561 -13.18 20.28 -27.47
N PHE A 562 -13.61 19.97 -26.28
CA PHE A 562 -14.42 20.82 -25.43
C PHE A 562 -13.52 21.55 -24.44
N ILE A 563 -13.67 22.89 -24.35
CA ILE A 563 -12.93 23.73 -23.42
C ILE A 563 -13.90 24.65 -22.70
N SER A 564 -13.88 24.60 -21.37
CA SER A 564 -14.73 25.43 -20.53
C SER A 564 -13.91 26.11 -19.43
N ALA A 565 -14.27 27.35 -19.10
CA ALA A 565 -13.59 28.14 -18.08
C ALA A 565 -14.56 29.12 -17.42
N PRO A 566 -14.21 29.72 -16.26
CA PRO A 566 -15.08 30.67 -15.54
C PRO A 566 -15.49 31.91 -16.35
N THR A 567 -14.67 32.33 -17.30
CA THR A 567 -14.99 33.37 -18.29
C THR A 567 -14.79 32.80 -19.69
N THR A 568 -15.35 33.46 -20.70
CA THR A 568 -15.31 32.99 -22.10
C THR A 568 -13.89 32.64 -22.53
N PRO A 569 -13.59 31.36 -22.78
CA PRO A 569 -12.26 30.93 -23.18
C PRO A 569 -11.98 31.24 -24.66
N SER A 570 -10.69 31.44 -24.97
CA SER A 570 -10.20 31.46 -26.34
C SER A 570 -9.03 30.51 -26.48
N LEU A 571 -8.91 29.87 -27.66
CA LEU A 571 -7.87 28.88 -27.95
C LEU A 571 -6.91 29.41 -29.01
N ALA A 572 -5.63 29.37 -28.75
CA ALA A 572 -4.59 29.69 -29.72
C ALA A 572 -3.62 28.49 -29.85
N SER A 573 -3.12 28.24 -31.09
CA SER A 573 -2.04 27.31 -31.31
C SER A 573 -0.72 27.88 -30.78
N ASN A 574 0.11 27.06 -30.19
CA ASN A 574 1.37 27.33 -29.53
C ASN A 574 1.28 27.56 -28.02
N ASN A 575 2.41 27.34 -27.35
CA ASN A 575 2.59 27.72 -25.97
C ASN A 575 2.92 29.21 -25.88
N ASN A 576 1.95 30.01 -25.46
CA ASN A 576 2.11 31.45 -25.32
C ASN A 576 2.37 31.88 -23.88
N ILE A 577 2.67 30.93 -22.98
CA ILE A 577 2.99 31.16 -21.58
C ILE A 577 4.50 31.23 -21.43
N SER A 578 5.01 32.33 -20.90
CA SER A 578 6.39 32.46 -20.46
C SER A 578 6.45 32.42 -18.92
N GLY A 579 7.04 31.38 -18.37
CA GLY A 579 6.97 31.10 -16.93
C GLY A 579 5.62 30.50 -16.56
N GLY A 580 5.31 30.39 -15.30
CA GLY A 580 4.10 29.74 -14.81
C GLY A 580 4.42 28.43 -14.09
N THR A 581 3.41 27.84 -13.45
CA THR A 581 3.53 26.56 -12.77
C THR A 581 3.48 25.42 -13.79
N SER A 582 4.51 24.60 -13.82
CA SER A 582 4.56 23.37 -14.62
C SER A 582 3.80 22.26 -13.89
N LEU A 583 2.91 21.59 -14.61
CA LEU A 583 2.10 20.47 -14.13
C LEU A 583 2.24 19.28 -15.05
N PHE A 584 1.90 18.09 -14.53
CA PHE A 584 1.80 16.86 -15.32
C PHE A 584 3.09 16.55 -16.10
N GLU A 585 4.23 16.60 -15.38
CA GLU A 585 5.57 16.35 -15.96
C GLU A 585 5.92 17.30 -17.13
N GLY A 586 5.38 18.51 -17.11
CA GLY A 586 5.63 19.51 -18.15
C GLY A 586 4.67 19.47 -19.33
N ASN A 587 3.61 18.66 -19.28
CA ASN A 587 2.58 18.62 -20.34
C ASN A 587 1.55 19.75 -20.22
N CYS A 588 1.59 20.52 -19.14
CA CYS A 588 0.72 21.66 -18.91
C CYS A 588 1.46 22.77 -18.16
N PHE A 589 1.15 24.03 -18.50
CA PHE A 589 1.64 25.20 -17.77
C PHE A 589 0.47 26.10 -17.44
N VAL A 590 0.44 26.61 -16.21
CA VAL A 590 -0.59 27.51 -15.73
C VAL A 590 0.03 28.85 -15.39
N ASN A 591 -0.50 29.92 -15.95
CA ASN A 591 -0.13 31.29 -15.65
C ASN A 591 -1.34 32.01 -15.03
N GLY A 592 -1.13 32.63 -13.88
CA GLY A 592 -2.15 33.36 -13.12
C GLY A 592 -2.16 32.95 -11.65
N SER A 593 -2.27 33.90 -10.76
CA SER A 593 -2.48 33.68 -9.33
C SER A 593 -3.98 33.55 -9.08
N GLY A 594 -4.47 32.42 -8.63
CA GLY A 594 -5.84 32.28 -8.12
C GLY A 594 -6.79 31.35 -8.86
N ILE A 595 -6.36 30.71 -9.97
CA ILE A 595 -7.25 29.81 -10.71
C ILE A 595 -7.40 28.44 -10.06
N LEU A 596 -6.45 28.05 -9.26
CA LEU A 596 -6.29 26.69 -8.80
C LEU A 596 -6.34 26.53 -7.28
N ARG A 597 -6.53 27.63 -6.58
CA ARG A 597 -7.15 27.61 -5.27
C ARG A 597 -8.65 27.84 -5.48
N ILE A 598 -9.46 26.86 -5.15
CA ILE A 598 -10.70 27.18 -4.47
C ILE A 598 -10.20 27.74 -3.14
N GLU A 599 -10.00 29.05 -3.08
CA GLU A 599 -10.08 29.72 -1.79
C GLU A 599 -11.44 29.29 -1.28
N ALA A 600 -11.47 28.55 -0.19
CA ALA A 600 -12.67 28.47 0.62
C ALA A 600 -13.17 29.90 0.69
N ALA A 601 -14.35 30.13 0.13
CA ALA A 601 -14.88 31.46 -0.11
C ALA A 601 -14.50 32.35 1.05
N GLU A 602 -13.66 33.38 0.78
CA GLU A 602 -13.40 34.37 1.78
C GLU A 602 -14.75 34.94 2.16
N ASP A 603 -15.15 34.62 3.37
CA ASP A 603 -16.06 35.33 4.22
C ASP A 603 -17.26 36.03 3.51
N GLY A 604 -18.37 35.33 3.43
CA GLY A 604 -19.64 36.03 3.12
C GLY A 604 -20.79 35.22 2.54
N GLN A 605 -20.57 34.10 1.92
CA GLN A 605 -21.64 33.16 1.62
C GLN A 605 -21.34 31.80 2.28
N ARG A 606 -21.80 31.66 3.52
CA ARG A 606 -22.03 30.38 4.14
C ARG A 606 -22.87 29.56 3.16
N ILE A 607 -22.29 28.53 2.59
CA ILE A 607 -23.07 27.40 2.10
C ILE A 607 -23.62 26.79 3.39
N ASP A 608 -24.87 27.04 3.71
CA ASP A 608 -25.60 26.33 4.76
C ASP A 608 -25.79 24.87 4.26
N ASP A 609 -24.71 24.11 4.31
CA ASP A 609 -24.77 22.66 4.12
C ASP A 609 -25.03 22.05 5.52
N PRO A 610 -26.26 21.63 5.80
CA PRO A 610 -26.61 21.11 7.13
C PRO A 610 -25.99 19.73 7.39
N ARG A 611 -25.30 19.12 6.42
CA ARG A 611 -24.74 17.79 6.58
C ARG A 611 -23.62 17.78 7.60
N VAL A 612 -23.64 16.78 8.47
CA VAL A 612 -22.65 16.56 9.50
C VAL A 612 -21.86 15.31 9.18
N PHE A 613 -20.53 15.41 9.22
CA PHE A 613 -19.62 14.30 8.98
C PHE A 613 -18.69 14.13 10.18
N THR A 614 -18.29 12.91 10.46
CA THR A 614 -17.14 12.64 11.34
C THR A 614 -15.85 13.13 10.67
N ILE A 615 -14.76 13.24 11.43
CA ILE A 615 -13.47 13.68 10.88
C ILE A 615 -12.92 12.70 9.82
N ASP A 616 -13.33 11.44 9.89
CA ASP A 616 -13.07 10.35 8.96
C ASP A 616 -14.07 10.30 7.78
N GLY A 617 -14.90 11.34 7.62
CA GLY A 617 -15.80 11.50 6.47
C GLY A 617 -17.14 10.75 6.56
N ARG A 618 -17.43 10.02 7.65
CA ARG A 618 -18.70 9.31 7.80
C ARG A 618 -19.85 10.29 8.00
N TYR A 619 -20.89 10.20 7.17
CA TYR A 619 -22.09 11.00 7.28
C TYR A 619 -22.90 10.66 8.54
N LEU A 620 -23.18 11.64 9.36
CA LEU A 620 -23.95 11.51 10.62
C LEU A 620 -25.41 11.96 10.52
N GLY A 621 -25.79 12.65 9.44
CA GLY A 621 -27.10 13.24 9.24
C GLY A 621 -27.03 14.76 9.04
N THR A 622 -28.15 15.44 9.15
CA THR A 622 -28.24 16.91 9.12
C THR A 622 -28.12 17.56 10.51
N GLU A 623 -28.09 16.75 11.54
CA GLU A 623 -27.87 17.16 12.94
C GLU A 623 -26.90 16.20 13.61
N VAL A 624 -26.07 16.70 14.52
CA VAL A 624 -25.13 15.87 15.28
C VAL A 624 -25.93 14.94 16.21
N PRO A 625 -25.89 13.62 16.02
CA PRO A 625 -26.63 12.70 16.90
C PRO A 625 -26.34 12.96 18.38
N ALA A 626 -27.35 12.80 19.23
CA ALA A 626 -27.19 13.03 20.68
C ALA A 626 -26.14 12.09 21.31
N SER A 627 -26.01 10.89 20.74
CA SER A 627 -25.03 9.88 21.19
C SER A 627 -23.62 10.08 20.60
N PHE A 628 -23.44 11.00 19.65
CA PHE A 628 -22.13 11.24 19.06
C PHE A 628 -21.23 12.05 19.99
N GLN A 629 -19.98 11.61 20.09
CA GLN A 629 -18.91 12.30 20.81
C GLN A 629 -17.68 12.35 19.94
N GLY A 630 -16.92 13.43 20.04
CA GLY A 630 -15.70 13.62 19.28
C GLY A 630 -15.76 14.79 18.31
N ILE A 631 -14.86 14.79 17.37
CA ILE A 631 -14.73 15.84 16.37
C ILE A 631 -15.63 15.53 15.17
N TYR A 632 -16.37 16.54 14.71
CA TYR A 632 -17.21 16.46 13.53
C TYR A 632 -17.04 17.70 12.65
N ILE A 633 -17.42 17.59 11.36
CA ILE A 633 -17.40 18.66 10.39
C ILE A 633 -18.83 19.02 10.03
N GLN A 634 -19.18 20.29 10.12
CA GLN A 634 -20.45 20.85 9.68
C GLN A 634 -20.21 22.23 9.09
N ASN A 635 -20.84 22.53 7.96
CA ASN A 635 -20.63 23.78 7.21
C ASN A 635 -19.14 24.02 6.89
N GLY A 636 -18.38 22.95 6.60
CA GLY A 636 -16.95 23.03 6.33
C GLY A 636 -16.07 23.38 7.54
N GLN A 637 -16.62 23.46 8.73
CA GLN A 637 -15.90 23.78 9.96
C GLN A 637 -15.82 22.58 10.91
N LYS A 638 -14.68 22.49 11.58
CA LYS A 638 -14.39 21.45 12.59
C LYS A 638 -14.98 21.84 13.94
N HIS A 639 -15.81 20.99 14.51
CA HIS A 639 -16.44 21.15 15.80
C HIS A 639 -16.12 20.00 16.72
N PHE A 640 -16.24 20.21 18.03
CA PHE A 640 -16.07 19.17 19.05
C PHE A 640 -17.32 19.07 19.92
N LYS A 641 -17.82 17.86 20.15
CA LYS A 641 -18.93 17.59 21.06
C LYS A 641 -18.46 16.72 22.21
N SER A 642 -18.54 17.25 23.44
CA SER A 642 -18.28 16.53 24.69
C SER A 642 -19.59 16.22 25.42
N TYR A 643 -19.54 15.34 26.41
CA TYR A 643 -20.63 15.24 27.40
C TYR A 643 -20.74 16.54 28.18
N GLU A 644 -21.95 17.09 28.27
CA GLU A 644 -22.32 17.93 29.39
C GLU A 644 -22.76 16.97 30.53
N PHE A 645 -22.05 17.02 31.65
CA PHE A 645 -22.39 16.30 32.86
C PHE A 645 -23.59 16.96 33.58
#